data_8f44ad95082e6a1532b63b350f1a64ee
#
_entry.id   8f44ad95082e6a1532b63b350f1a64ee
#
_cell.length_a   1.000
_cell.length_b   1.000
_cell.length_c   1.000
_cell.angle_alpha   90.00
_cell.angle_beta   90.00
_cell.angle_gamma   90.00
#
_symmetry.space_group_name_H-M   'P 1'
#
loop_
_entity.id
_entity.type
_entity.pdbx_description
1 polymer ?
#
loop_
_entity_poly.entity_id
_entity_poly.type
_entity_poly.pdbx_seq_one_letter_code
_entity_poly.pdbx_strand_id
1 'polypeptide(L)'
;MAAKTGSLSINSENIFPIIKKWLYSDHDIFYRELISNGCDAITKLKKLALMGEYEEPGETEYKIQVTVNSEDKTITIEDNGIGMTAEEVEEYINQIAFSGAQDFLAKYKDKANEDQIIGHFGLGFYSAFMVADKVTIDTLSYKKDAEPVHWESEGGTEFSMDKGDKEGNGTKIVLYLNEDSTEFCNEYRAREVIQKYCSFMPVEIYLKNATAEPEYETIEKDQLTDKDTIVETVVEEAKTEEKEKEDGTKETVEVSPRTEKYKILKRPVALNDIHPLWNKHPNECTEEEYKEFYRKVFMDYKEPLFWIHLNMDYPFNLKGILYFPKINMEYESIEGTIKLYNNQVFIADNIKEVIPEFLMLLKGVIDCPDLPSNVSRSALQNDGFVKKISDYITKKVADKLTGMCKTDRETYEKYWDDIAPFIKFGCLKDQKFAEKMDDYIIYKNLDGKYLTLKDCMDKAKEEGHENQIYYVTNEKEQSQYINMFKANGQDAIIMSHSIDNPFISQEEQKHENLKFLRIDADVNGTLREEVKEEDKEALKKQEETLTETFKKALGDDKLQVKVERLKDAEISSMITLSEETRRMRDMMKMYNMGMDASMFGGSGQVLVLNANNKLVQYVLEHTDGENTPKICEQLYDLAQLSHGSLTPERMTKFIARSNEIMGMMLN
;
A
#
# COMPACT_ATOMS: atom_id res chain seq x y z
N MET A 1 3.01 -53.49 33.53
CA MET A 1 2.70 -53.54 32.09
C MET A 1 4.03 -53.48 31.35
N ALA A 2 4.29 -54.41 30.44
CA ALA A 2 5.47 -54.36 29.58
C ALA A 2 5.32 -53.15 28.61
N ALA A 3 6.37 -52.37 28.41
CA ALA A 3 6.38 -51.28 27.46
C ALA A 3 6.11 -51.83 26.05
N LYS A 4 5.02 -51.37 25.41
CA LYS A 4 4.67 -51.72 24.06
C LYS A 4 5.16 -50.60 23.15
N THR A 5 6.19 -50.83 22.37
CA THR A 5 6.66 -49.97 21.32
C THR A 5 5.96 -50.35 20.01
N GLY A 6 5.45 -49.38 19.26
CA GLY A 6 4.81 -49.58 17.97
C GLY A 6 4.90 -48.29 17.14
N SER A 7 4.77 -48.38 15.82
CA SER A 7 4.64 -47.25 14.91
C SER A 7 3.20 -46.75 14.86
N LEU A 8 3.02 -45.42 14.75
CA LEU A 8 1.71 -44.85 14.42
C LEU A 8 1.32 -45.24 12.98
N SER A 9 0.08 -45.66 12.79
CA SER A 9 -0.48 -45.93 11.47
C SER A 9 -1.43 -44.80 11.05
N ILE A 10 -1.40 -44.42 9.77
CA ILE A 10 -2.28 -43.43 9.19
C ILE A 10 -3.37 -44.17 8.42
N ASN A 11 -4.64 -43.82 8.67
CA ASN A 11 -5.76 -44.31 7.87
C ASN A 11 -6.08 -43.26 6.80
N SER A 12 -5.82 -43.62 5.51
CA SER A 12 -6.03 -42.75 4.37
C SER A 12 -7.50 -42.35 4.18
N GLU A 13 -8.46 -43.23 4.51
CA GLU A 13 -9.89 -42.93 4.44
C GLU A 13 -10.32 -41.76 5.32
N ASN A 14 -9.64 -41.57 6.45
CA ASN A 14 -9.94 -40.49 7.39
C ASN A 14 -9.15 -39.20 7.07
N ILE A 15 -7.96 -39.28 6.48
CA ILE A 15 -7.13 -38.12 6.16
C ILE A 15 -7.61 -37.42 4.87
N PHE A 16 -8.03 -38.18 3.88
CA PHE A 16 -8.42 -37.62 2.57
C PHE A 16 -9.57 -36.58 2.67
N PRO A 17 -10.65 -36.82 3.45
CA PRO A 17 -11.68 -35.79 3.70
C PRO A 17 -11.15 -34.55 4.41
N ILE A 18 -10.14 -34.71 5.28
CA ILE A 18 -9.52 -33.56 5.98
C ILE A 18 -8.71 -32.72 4.98
N ILE A 19 -7.93 -33.37 4.12
CA ILE A 19 -7.17 -32.69 3.05
C ILE A 19 -8.13 -31.95 2.13
N LYS A 20 -9.18 -32.64 1.66
CA LYS A 20 -10.18 -32.08 0.74
C LYS A 20 -10.93 -30.86 1.30
N LYS A 21 -11.19 -30.83 2.61
CA LYS A 21 -12.07 -29.83 3.23
C LYS A 21 -11.35 -28.76 4.05
N TRP A 22 -10.18 -29.06 4.59
CA TRP A 22 -9.56 -28.24 5.63
C TRP A 22 -8.11 -27.83 5.35
N LEU A 23 -7.46 -28.39 4.33
CA LEU A 23 -6.06 -28.09 4.03
C LEU A 23 -5.89 -26.66 3.49
N TYR A 24 -6.85 -26.19 2.71
CA TYR A 24 -6.84 -24.88 2.07
C TYR A 24 -8.13 -24.13 2.37
N SER A 25 -8.03 -22.84 2.64
CA SER A 25 -9.17 -21.95 2.90
C SER A 25 -9.91 -21.55 1.61
N ASP A 26 -9.16 -21.42 0.50
CA ASP A 26 -9.69 -21.00 -0.79
C ASP A 26 -9.56 -22.11 -1.82
N HIS A 27 -10.64 -22.41 -2.54
CA HIS A 27 -10.67 -23.46 -3.55
C HIS A 27 -9.84 -23.10 -4.79
N ASP A 28 -9.67 -21.83 -5.12
CA ASP A 28 -8.90 -21.36 -6.29
C ASP A 28 -7.40 -21.68 -6.22
N ILE A 29 -6.90 -22.07 -5.05
CA ILE A 29 -5.51 -22.45 -4.79
C ILE A 29 -5.05 -23.65 -5.64
N PHE A 30 -5.96 -24.53 -6.09
CA PHE A 30 -5.57 -25.68 -6.91
C PHE A 30 -4.82 -25.27 -8.19
N TYR A 31 -5.16 -24.15 -8.81
CA TYR A 31 -4.40 -23.62 -9.94
C TYR A 31 -2.95 -23.36 -9.57
N ARG A 32 -2.72 -22.66 -8.45
CA ARG A 32 -1.38 -22.39 -7.95
C ARG A 32 -0.57 -23.65 -7.72
N GLU A 33 -1.15 -24.62 -7.03
CA GLU A 33 -0.45 -25.85 -6.66
C GLU A 33 -0.10 -26.73 -7.88
N LEU A 34 -1.03 -26.93 -8.79
CA LEU A 34 -0.79 -27.75 -9.97
C LEU A 34 0.18 -27.07 -10.96
N ILE A 35 0.04 -25.77 -11.18
CA ILE A 35 0.96 -25.01 -12.02
C ILE A 35 2.37 -24.97 -11.38
N SER A 36 2.48 -24.82 -10.05
CA SER A 36 3.76 -24.90 -9.34
C SER A 36 4.44 -26.25 -9.54
N ASN A 37 3.69 -27.35 -9.50
CA ASN A 37 4.24 -28.68 -9.76
C ASN A 37 4.77 -28.80 -11.20
N GLY A 38 4.09 -28.21 -12.17
CA GLY A 38 4.57 -28.13 -13.56
C GLY A 38 5.85 -27.29 -13.68
N CYS A 39 5.93 -26.15 -12.97
CA CYS A 39 7.15 -25.34 -12.90
C CYS A 39 8.32 -26.13 -12.31
N ASP A 40 8.09 -26.89 -11.24
CA ASP A 40 9.12 -27.72 -10.62
C ASP A 40 9.57 -28.87 -11.54
N ALA A 41 8.63 -29.50 -12.25
CA ALA A 41 8.94 -30.55 -13.23
C ALA A 41 9.86 -30.03 -14.34
N ILE A 42 9.58 -28.84 -14.88
CA ILE A 42 10.40 -28.19 -15.90
C ILE A 42 11.75 -27.74 -15.32
N THR A 43 11.76 -27.16 -14.12
CA THR A 43 12.99 -26.71 -13.46
C THR A 43 13.95 -27.88 -13.20
N LYS A 44 13.42 -29.03 -12.77
CA LYS A 44 14.20 -30.26 -12.61
C LYS A 44 14.81 -30.73 -13.93
N LEU A 45 14.03 -30.72 -15.01
CA LEU A 45 14.53 -31.14 -16.33
C LEU A 45 15.63 -30.21 -16.85
N LYS A 46 15.44 -28.88 -16.74
CA LYS A 46 16.49 -27.89 -17.07
C LYS A 46 17.77 -28.10 -16.27
N LYS A 47 17.66 -28.42 -14.97
CA LYS A 47 18.84 -28.74 -14.14
C LYS A 47 19.55 -30.01 -14.62
N LEU A 48 18.81 -31.05 -14.98
CA LEU A 48 19.40 -32.28 -15.55
C LEU A 48 20.11 -32.02 -16.88
N ALA A 49 19.55 -31.14 -17.73
CA ALA A 49 20.21 -30.73 -18.97
C ALA A 49 21.50 -29.97 -18.70
N LEU A 50 21.51 -29.01 -17.76
CA LEU A 50 22.72 -28.28 -17.35
C LEU A 50 23.81 -29.20 -16.77
N MET A 51 23.42 -30.30 -16.12
CA MET A 51 24.35 -31.29 -15.58
C MET A 51 24.83 -32.32 -16.63
N GLY A 52 24.28 -32.29 -17.86
CA GLY A 52 24.57 -33.24 -18.93
C GLY A 52 23.92 -34.61 -18.72
N GLU A 53 22.92 -34.72 -17.84
CA GLU A 53 22.14 -35.97 -17.61
C GLU A 53 20.91 -36.08 -18.53
N TYR A 54 20.58 -35.03 -19.26
CA TYR A 54 19.53 -34.99 -20.29
C TYR A 54 20.01 -34.19 -21.50
N GLU A 55 19.83 -34.76 -22.69
CA GLU A 55 20.07 -34.11 -23.98
C GLU A 55 18.78 -33.49 -24.48
N GLU A 56 18.72 -32.15 -24.54
CA GLU A 56 17.55 -31.45 -25.06
C GLU A 56 17.38 -31.70 -26.56
N PRO A 57 16.18 -32.09 -27.03
CA PRO A 57 15.92 -32.28 -28.45
C PRO A 57 15.74 -30.89 -29.13
N GLY A 58 16.86 -30.28 -29.56
CA GLY A 58 16.83 -28.99 -30.26
C GLY A 58 16.46 -27.80 -29.37
N GLU A 59 15.86 -26.75 -29.94
CA GLU A 59 15.30 -25.63 -29.20
C GLU A 59 13.96 -26.02 -28.55
N THR A 60 14.01 -26.45 -27.30
CA THR A 60 12.80 -26.84 -26.53
C THR A 60 12.17 -25.61 -25.90
N GLU A 61 10.93 -25.31 -26.26
CA GLU A 61 10.12 -24.32 -25.56
C GLU A 61 9.49 -24.93 -24.32
N TYR A 62 9.99 -24.58 -23.16
CA TYR A 62 9.40 -24.98 -21.88
C TYR A 62 8.20 -24.14 -21.54
N LYS A 63 7.04 -24.79 -21.35
CA LYS A 63 5.79 -24.08 -21.06
C LYS A 63 4.81 -24.94 -20.28
N ILE A 64 3.87 -24.26 -19.64
CA ILE A 64 2.70 -24.87 -19.03
C ILE A 64 1.47 -24.40 -19.82
N GLN A 65 0.71 -25.35 -20.34
CA GLN A 65 -0.54 -25.09 -21.04
C GLN A 65 -1.71 -25.38 -20.12
N VAL A 66 -2.51 -24.38 -19.80
CA VAL A 66 -3.81 -24.53 -19.15
C VAL A 66 -4.89 -24.45 -20.21
N THR A 67 -5.78 -25.45 -20.23
CA THR A 67 -6.93 -25.47 -21.16
C THR A 67 -8.20 -25.62 -20.35
N VAL A 68 -9.14 -24.71 -20.54
CA VAL A 68 -10.48 -24.78 -19.92
C VAL A 68 -11.50 -25.17 -20.96
N ASN A 69 -12.43 -26.06 -20.57
CA ASN A 69 -13.53 -26.48 -21.38
C ASN A 69 -14.83 -26.41 -20.58
N SER A 70 -15.66 -25.44 -20.88
CA SER A 70 -16.93 -25.24 -20.18
C SER A 70 -18.03 -26.23 -20.58
N GLU A 71 -17.96 -26.84 -21.75
CA GLU A 71 -18.94 -27.83 -22.20
C GLU A 71 -18.74 -29.17 -21.49
N ASP A 72 -17.49 -29.64 -21.43
CA ASP A 72 -17.14 -30.89 -20.76
C ASP A 72 -16.89 -30.70 -19.24
N LYS A 73 -16.95 -29.44 -18.73
CA LYS A 73 -16.64 -29.06 -17.35
C LYS A 73 -15.25 -29.56 -16.92
N THR A 74 -14.25 -29.39 -17.78
CA THR A 74 -12.88 -29.84 -17.52
C THR A 74 -11.86 -28.71 -17.51
N ILE A 75 -10.79 -28.90 -16.74
CA ILE A 75 -9.58 -28.11 -16.78
C ILE A 75 -8.41 -29.06 -17.01
N THR A 76 -7.62 -28.78 -18.05
CA THR A 76 -6.39 -29.49 -18.34
C THR A 76 -5.19 -28.63 -18.01
N ILE A 77 -4.23 -29.17 -17.29
CA ILE A 77 -2.94 -28.54 -17.00
C ILE A 77 -1.86 -29.46 -17.51
N GLU A 78 -1.07 -29.01 -18.47
CA GLU A 78 -0.03 -29.77 -19.13
C GLU A 78 1.31 -29.06 -19.09
N ASP A 79 2.36 -29.77 -18.65
CA ASP A 79 3.76 -29.35 -18.69
C ASP A 79 4.57 -30.28 -19.62
N ASN A 80 5.67 -29.78 -20.11
CA ASN A 80 6.68 -30.54 -20.84
C ASN A 80 7.97 -30.71 -20.01
N GLY A 81 7.81 -30.96 -18.72
CA GLY A 81 8.89 -31.17 -17.77
C GLY A 81 9.42 -32.63 -17.73
N ILE A 82 9.92 -33.01 -16.56
CA ILE A 82 10.61 -34.30 -16.34
C ILE A 82 9.73 -35.51 -16.54
N GLY A 83 8.40 -35.40 -16.37
CA GLY A 83 7.46 -36.53 -16.36
C GLY A 83 7.73 -37.54 -15.26
N MET A 84 7.00 -38.66 -15.29
CA MET A 84 7.10 -39.73 -14.28
C MET A 84 7.05 -41.11 -14.94
N THR A 85 7.78 -42.08 -14.37
CA THR A 85 7.61 -43.52 -14.64
C THR A 85 6.46 -44.07 -13.80
N ALA A 86 6.03 -45.33 -14.07
CA ALA A 86 4.98 -45.99 -13.29
C ALA A 86 5.34 -46.07 -11.79
N GLU A 87 6.60 -46.41 -11.48
CA GLU A 87 7.09 -46.48 -10.10
C GLU A 87 7.11 -45.06 -9.43
N GLU A 88 7.45 -44.02 -10.18
CA GLU A 88 7.42 -42.64 -9.69
C GLU A 88 5.99 -42.13 -9.45
N VAL A 89 5.02 -42.56 -10.26
CA VAL A 89 3.59 -42.28 -10.00
C VAL A 89 3.13 -42.98 -8.73
N GLU A 90 3.50 -44.23 -8.50
CA GLU A 90 3.18 -44.95 -7.25
C GLU A 90 3.81 -44.25 -6.03
N GLU A 91 5.02 -43.72 -6.14
CA GLU A 91 5.73 -43.12 -5.05
C GLU A 91 5.28 -41.67 -4.78
N TYR A 92 5.08 -40.84 -5.83
CA TYR A 92 4.84 -39.39 -5.67
C TYR A 92 3.37 -38.99 -5.72
N ILE A 93 2.51 -39.82 -6.34
CA ILE A 93 1.07 -39.56 -6.47
C ILE A 93 0.27 -40.35 -5.46
N ASN A 94 0.60 -41.66 -5.25
CA ASN A 94 -0.18 -42.54 -4.39
C ASN A 94 0.23 -42.46 -2.89
N GLN A 95 1.39 -41.85 -2.58
CA GLN A 95 1.82 -41.64 -1.18
C GLN A 95 1.56 -40.18 -0.73
N ILE A 96 0.56 -40.02 0.11
CA ILE A 96 0.20 -38.71 0.67
C ILE A 96 1.36 -38.17 1.50
N ALA A 97 1.70 -36.89 1.30
CA ALA A 97 2.78 -36.17 1.99
C ALA A 97 4.20 -36.69 1.65
N PHE A 98 4.37 -37.35 0.53
CA PHE A 98 5.68 -37.67 -0.01
C PHE A 98 6.08 -36.67 -1.10
N SER A 99 7.26 -36.08 -1.01
CA SER A 99 7.70 -35.01 -1.92
C SER A 99 8.84 -35.45 -2.82
N GLY A 100 8.58 -35.65 -4.11
CA GLY A 100 9.61 -35.89 -5.12
C GLY A 100 10.57 -34.72 -5.33
N ALA A 101 10.25 -33.53 -4.76
CA ALA A 101 11.16 -32.40 -4.72
C ALA A 101 12.27 -32.60 -3.69
N GLN A 102 11.93 -33.13 -2.51
CA GLN A 102 12.93 -33.42 -1.46
C GLN A 102 13.89 -34.52 -1.89
N ASP A 103 13.39 -35.56 -2.55
CA ASP A 103 14.23 -36.62 -3.11
C ASP A 103 15.19 -36.11 -4.17
N PHE A 104 14.72 -35.25 -5.07
CA PHE A 104 15.57 -34.62 -6.07
C PHE A 104 16.67 -33.77 -5.41
N LEU A 105 16.31 -32.95 -4.43
CA LEU A 105 17.27 -32.12 -3.68
C LEU A 105 18.29 -32.98 -2.92
N ALA A 106 17.85 -34.05 -2.27
CA ALA A 106 18.75 -34.96 -1.55
C ALA A 106 19.75 -35.64 -2.50
N LYS A 107 19.30 -36.06 -3.71
CA LYS A 107 20.15 -36.68 -4.71
C LYS A 107 21.19 -35.75 -5.31
N TYR A 108 20.85 -34.46 -5.44
CA TYR A 108 21.68 -33.46 -6.12
C TYR A 108 22.17 -32.34 -5.18
N LYS A 109 22.23 -32.57 -3.87
CA LYS A 109 22.52 -31.60 -2.81
C LYS A 109 23.77 -30.73 -3.04
N ASP A 110 24.82 -31.31 -3.68
CA ASP A 110 26.06 -30.61 -3.95
C ASP A 110 26.07 -29.82 -5.28
N LYS A 111 25.02 -29.94 -6.09
CA LYS A 111 24.95 -29.40 -7.47
C LYS A 111 23.69 -28.58 -7.76
N ALA A 112 22.69 -28.65 -6.90
CA ALA A 112 21.43 -27.93 -7.08
C ALA A 112 21.24 -26.88 -6.00
N ASN A 113 20.93 -25.64 -6.40
CA ASN A 113 20.46 -24.62 -5.47
C ASN A 113 19.07 -25.03 -4.96
N GLU A 114 18.93 -25.22 -3.66
CA GLU A 114 17.66 -25.55 -3.00
C GLU A 114 16.58 -24.51 -3.29
N ASP A 115 16.98 -23.25 -3.48
CA ASP A 115 16.11 -22.07 -3.61
C ASP A 115 15.24 -22.02 -4.89
N GLN A 116 15.37 -22.97 -5.82
CA GLN A 116 14.66 -22.91 -7.10
C GLN A 116 13.46 -23.89 -7.19
N ILE A 117 13.23 -24.72 -6.19
CA ILE A 117 12.12 -25.69 -6.16
C ILE A 117 11.01 -25.14 -5.27
N ILE A 118 9.79 -25.11 -5.80
CA ILE A 118 8.62 -24.51 -5.17
C ILE A 118 7.94 -25.49 -4.19
N GLY A 119 7.75 -26.75 -4.57
CA GLY A 119 7.00 -27.76 -3.81
C GLY A 119 7.85 -28.49 -2.75
N HIS A 120 7.41 -28.49 -1.48
CA HIS A 120 8.14 -29.12 -0.38
C HIS A 120 7.35 -30.21 0.38
N PHE A 121 6.01 -30.20 0.33
CA PHE A 121 5.18 -30.97 1.26
C PHE A 121 4.49 -32.22 0.66
N GLY A 122 4.50 -32.40 -0.66
CA GLY A 122 3.83 -33.52 -1.31
C GLY A 122 2.31 -33.54 -1.14
N LEU A 123 1.68 -32.40 -0.91
CA LEU A 123 0.24 -32.27 -0.68
C LEU A 123 -0.45 -31.43 -1.76
N GLY A 124 0.29 -30.65 -2.54
CA GLY A 124 -0.26 -29.69 -3.52
C GLY A 124 -1.14 -30.35 -4.58
N PHE A 125 -0.74 -31.55 -5.06
CA PHE A 125 -1.54 -32.31 -6.05
C PHE A 125 -2.97 -32.59 -5.56
N TYR A 126 -3.14 -32.92 -4.28
CA TYR A 126 -4.45 -33.29 -3.73
C TYR A 126 -5.44 -32.12 -3.65
N SER A 127 -4.99 -30.87 -3.86
CA SER A 127 -5.88 -29.72 -4.03
C SER A 127 -6.82 -29.88 -5.23
N ALA A 128 -6.44 -30.68 -6.23
CA ALA A 128 -7.27 -31.04 -7.38
C ALA A 128 -8.64 -31.62 -6.96
N PHE A 129 -8.67 -32.43 -5.91
CA PHE A 129 -9.89 -33.07 -5.41
C PHE A 129 -10.80 -32.13 -4.58
N MET A 130 -10.40 -30.91 -4.35
CA MET A 130 -11.30 -29.90 -3.79
C MET A 130 -12.34 -29.44 -4.83
N VAL A 131 -11.96 -29.47 -6.11
CA VAL A 131 -12.74 -28.90 -7.22
C VAL A 131 -13.20 -29.95 -8.23
N ALA A 132 -12.63 -31.18 -8.21
CA ALA A 132 -12.91 -32.21 -9.15
C ALA A 132 -13.47 -33.48 -8.49
N ASP A 133 -14.42 -34.11 -9.15
CA ASP A 133 -14.95 -35.45 -8.80
C ASP A 133 -14.07 -36.58 -9.37
N LYS A 134 -13.37 -36.31 -10.47
CA LYS A 134 -12.43 -37.21 -11.10
C LYS A 134 -11.19 -36.47 -11.57
N VAL A 135 -10.03 -37.07 -11.40
CA VAL A 135 -8.73 -36.55 -11.87
C VAL A 135 -8.03 -37.66 -12.69
N THR A 136 -7.50 -37.29 -13.84
CA THR A 136 -6.64 -38.16 -14.62
C THR A 136 -5.27 -37.56 -14.83
N ILE A 137 -4.23 -38.39 -14.91
CA ILE A 137 -2.85 -38.03 -15.19
C ILE A 137 -2.34 -38.88 -16.35
N ASP A 138 -1.90 -38.24 -17.42
CA ASP A 138 -1.12 -38.85 -18.47
C ASP A 138 0.30 -38.32 -18.40
N THR A 139 1.29 -39.21 -18.21
CA THR A 139 2.69 -38.78 -18.00
C THR A 139 3.68 -39.67 -18.72
N LEU A 140 4.79 -39.09 -19.17
CA LEU A 140 5.91 -39.79 -19.77
C LEU A 140 7.22 -39.23 -19.22
N SER A 141 8.04 -40.06 -18.61
CA SER A 141 9.34 -39.67 -18.08
C SER A 141 10.34 -39.34 -19.18
N TYR A 142 11.25 -38.41 -18.91
CA TYR A 142 12.40 -38.07 -19.77
C TYR A 142 13.40 -39.22 -19.93
N LYS A 143 13.33 -40.23 -19.08
CA LYS A 143 14.25 -41.37 -19.07
C LYS A 143 14.11 -42.15 -20.36
N LYS A 144 15.26 -42.61 -20.92
CA LYS A 144 15.26 -43.45 -22.10
C LYS A 144 14.49 -44.77 -21.81
N ASP A 145 13.70 -45.23 -22.76
CA ASP A 145 12.88 -46.43 -22.65
C ASP A 145 11.75 -46.40 -21.62
N ALA A 146 11.40 -45.21 -21.11
CA ALA A 146 10.19 -45.07 -20.27
C ALA A 146 8.92 -45.29 -21.09
N GLU A 147 7.96 -45.98 -20.50
CA GLU A 147 6.63 -46.13 -21.09
C GLU A 147 5.67 -45.07 -20.57
N PRO A 148 4.74 -44.56 -21.41
CA PRO A 148 3.73 -43.63 -20.95
C PRO A 148 2.76 -44.29 -19.98
N VAL A 149 2.33 -43.54 -18.96
CA VAL A 149 1.45 -44.00 -17.88
C VAL A 149 0.17 -43.17 -17.87
N HIS A 150 -0.95 -43.86 -17.78
CA HIS A 150 -2.26 -43.31 -17.50
C HIS A 150 -2.68 -43.66 -16.07
N TRP A 151 -3.05 -42.68 -15.27
CA TRP A 151 -3.54 -42.83 -13.91
C TRP A 151 -4.87 -42.10 -13.76
N GLU A 152 -5.82 -42.69 -13.02
CA GLU A 152 -7.08 -42.02 -12.71
C GLU A 152 -7.60 -42.33 -11.31
N SER A 153 -8.32 -41.37 -10.71
CA SER A 153 -9.01 -41.51 -9.42
C SER A 153 -10.29 -40.66 -9.38
N GLU A 154 -11.33 -41.21 -8.76
CA GLU A 154 -12.62 -40.53 -8.52
C GLU A 154 -12.71 -39.85 -7.16
N GLY A 155 -11.59 -39.38 -6.62
CA GLY A 155 -11.55 -38.57 -5.39
C GLY A 155 -11.71 -39.36 -4.07
N GLY A 156 -11.51 -40.68 -4.13
CA GLY A 156 -11.41 -41.57 -2.98
C GLY A 156 -9.98 -42.00 -2.71
N THR A 157 -9.84 -43.15 -2.05
CA THR A 157 -8.54 -43.79 -1.79
C THR A 157 -8.16 -44.81 -2.89
N GLU A 158 -9.05 -44.99 -3.86
CA GLU A 158 -8.86 -45.92 -4.98
C GLU A 158 -8.36 -45.18 -6.21
N PHE A 159 -7.49 -45.82 -6.95
CA PHE A 159 -6.98 -45.38 -8.24
C PHE A 159 -6.88 -46.58 -9.21
N SER A 160 -6.86 -46.28 -10.51
CA SER A 160 -6.42 -47.22 -11.54
C SER A 160 -5.21 -46.66 -12.27
N MET A 161 -4.32 -47.52 -12.73
CA MET A 161 -3.14 -47.16 -13.48
C MET A 161 -2.92 -48.17 -14.59
N ASP A 162 -2.81 -47.66 -15.82
CA ASP A 162 -2.63 -48.46 -17.05
C ASP A 162 -1.56 -47.79 -17.94
N LYS A 163 -1.25 -48.45 -19.06
CA LYS A 163 -0.38 -47.87 -20.09
C LYS A 163 -1.08 -46.68 -20.75
N GLY A 164 -0.42 -45.53 -20.75
CA GLY A 164 -0.89 -44.30 -21.39
C GLY A 164 -0.50 -44.20 -22.87
N ASP A 165 -0.86 -43.08 -23.47
CA ASP A 165 -0.61 -42.73 -24.88
C ASP A 165 0.11 -41.39 -25.06
N LYS A 166 0.59 -40.78 -23.97
CA LYS A 166 1.26 -39.48 -24.04
C LYS A 166 2.51 -39.55 -24.91
N GLU A 167 2.58 -38.60 -25.85
CA GLU A 167 3.75 -38.40 -26.70
C GLU A 167 4.63 -37.28 -26.10
N GLY A 168 5.93 -37.52 -26.00
CA GLY A 168 6.89 -36.57 -25.39
C GLY A 168 6.85 -36.56 -23.87
N ASN A 169 7.98 -36.16 -23.26
CA ASN A 169 8.09 -36.08 -21.81
C ASN A 169 7.24 -34.95 -21.20
N GLY A 170 6.84 -35.14 -19.96
CA GLY A 170 6.01 -34.20 -19.19
C GLY A 170 4.77 -34.84 -18.63
N THR A 171 3.88 -34.03 -18.06
CA THR A 171 2.67 -34.49 -17.39
C THR A 171 1.46 -33.67 -17.83
N LYS A 172 0.37 -34.33 -18.09
CA LYS A 172 -0.95 -33.77 -18.40
C LYS A 172 -1.94 -34.22 -17.34
N ILE A 173 -2.53 -33.28 -16.62
CA ILE A 173 -3.54 -33.51 -15.58
C ILE A 173 -4.87 -32.97 -16.10
N VAL A 174 -5.92 -33.81 -16.05
CA VAL A 174 -7.28 -33.39 -16.39
C VAL A 174 -8.17 -33.49 -15.16
N LEU A 175 -8.79 -32.35 -14.81
CA LEU A 175 -9.75 -32.22 -13.73
C LEU A 175 -11.16 -32.24 -14.31
N TYR A 176 -11.99 -33.20 -13.90
CA TYR A 176 -13.42 -33.23 -14.18
C TYR A 176 -14.13 -32.56 -13.00
N LEU A 177 -14.57 -31.32 -13.19
CA LEU A 177 -15.05 -30.47 -12.11
C LEU A 177 -16.37 -30.96 -11.52
N ASN A 178 -16.48 -30.85 -10.19
CA ASN A 178 -17.75 -31.01 -9.50
C ASN A 178 -18.70 -29.82 -9.79
N GLU A 179 -19.97 -29.95 -9.46
CA GLU A 179 -20.99 -28.95 -9.78
C GLU A 179 -20.72 -27.60 -9.12
N ASP A 180 -20.20 -27.59 -7.90
CA ASP A 180 -19.92 -26.37 -7.12
C ASP A 180 -18.69 -25.60 -7.64
N SER A 181 -17.86 -26.22 -8.49
CA SER A 181 -16.58 -25.66 -8.94
C SER A 181 -16.55 -25.32 -10.45
N THR A 182 -17.69 -25.37 -11.13
CA THR A 182 -17.78 -25.10 -12.58
C THR A 182 -17.40 -23.66 -12.97
N GLU A 183 -17.38 -22.73 -12.02
CA GLU A 183 -16.87 -21.38 -12.26
C GLU A 183 -15.41 -21.37 -12.75
N PHE A 184 -14.60 -22.33 -12.31
CA PHE A 184 -13.17 -22.38 -12.62
C PHE A 184 -12.86 -22.84 -14.07
N CYS A 185 -13.80 -23.45 -14.80
CA CYS A 185 -13.62 -23.73 -16.23
C CYS A 185 -14.04 -22.54 -17.13
N ASN A 186 -14.42 -21.40 -16.55
CA ASN A 186 -14.62 -20.17 -17.29
C ASN A 186 -13.25 -19.48 -17.53
N GLU A 187 -13.00 -19.07 -18.78
CA GLU A 187 -11.71 -18.48 -19.15
C GLU A 187 -11.35 -17.24 -18.35
N TYR A 188 -12.33 -16.35 -18.09
CA TYR A 188 -12.08 -15.10 -17.33
C TYR A 188 -11.69 -15.40 -15.88
N ARG A 189 -12.41 -16.35 -15.26
CA ARG A 189 -12.11 -16.78 -13.88
C ARG A 189 -10.77 -17.49 -13.79
N ALA A 190 -10.47 -18.39 -14.72
CA ALA A 190 -9.18 -19.04 -14.80
C ALA A 190 -8.03 -18.04 -14.96
N ARG A 191 -8.19 -17.07 -15.86
CA ARG A 191 -7.21 -16.00 -16.08
C ARG A 191 -6.98 -15.16 -14.82
N GLU A 192 -8.05 -14.75 -14.15
CA GLU A 192 -7.98 -13.99 -12.90
C GLU A 192 -7.20 -14.75 -11.83
N VAL A 193 -7.50 -16.03 -11.62
CA VAL A 193 -6.84 -16.86 -10.60
C VAL A 193 -5.37 -17.12 -10.96
N ILE A 194 -5.07 -17.44 -12.22
CA ILE A 194 -3.68 -17.64 -12.67
C ILE A 194 -2.89 -16.34 -12.52
N GLN A 195 -3.45 -15.21 -12.89
CA GLN A 195 -2.78 -13.92 -12.70
C GLN A 195 -2.60 -13.55 -11.23
N LYS A 196 -3.54 -13.91 -10.35
CA LYS A 196 -3.40 -13.69 -8.90
C LYS A 196 -2.20 -14.42 -8.31
N TYR A 197 -2.05 -15.72 -8.60
CA TYR A 197 -1.07 -16.57 -7.95
C TYR A 197 0.22 -16.80 -8.74
N CYS A 198 0.16 -16.76 -10.06
CA CYS A 198 1.20 -17.26 -10.93
C CYS A 198 1.86 -16.17 -11.80
N SER A 199 1.54 -14.88 -11.60
CA SER A 199 2.01 -13.76 -12.45
C SER A 199 3.51 -13.69 -12.65
N PHE A 200 4.30 -14.27 -11.77
CA PHE A 200 5.76 -14.19 -11.81
C PHE A 200 6.45 -15.56 -11.73
N MET A 201 5.69 -16.65 -11.92
CA MET A 201 6.30 -17.99 -11.94
C MET A 201 7.36 -18.12 -13.05
N PRO A 202 8.42 -18.96 -12.83
CA PRO A 202 9.62 -18.97 -13.67
C PRO A 202 9.47 -19.72 -15.01
N VAL A 203 8.27 -20.16 -15.36
CA VAL A 203 7.94 -20.84 -16.61
C VAL A 203 6.74 -20.16 -17.25
N GLU A 204 6.76 -19.99 -18.57
CA GLU A 204 5.65 -19.39 -19.30
C GLU A 204 4.38 -20.21 -19.18
N ILE A 205 3.27 -19.53 -18.85
CA ILE A 205 1.95 -20.12 -18.64
C ILE A 205 0.99 -19.57 -19.69
N TYR A 206 0.41 -20.48 -20.45
CA TYR A 206 -0.56 -20.15 -21.49
C TYR A 206 -1.94 -20.66 -21.10
N LEU A 207 -2.97 -19.85 -21.40
CA LEU A 207 -4.37 -20.22 -21.19
C LEU A 207 -5.07 -20.33 -22.55
N LYS A 208 -5.78 -21.45 -22.74
CA LYS A 208 -6.59 -21.71 -23.92
C LYS A 208 -8.01 -22.07 -23.50
N ASN A 209 -9.00 -21.55 -24.21
CA ASN A 209 -10.37 -22.00 -24.10
C ASN A 209 -10.63 -23.01 -25.25
N ALA A 210 -10.97 -24.24 -24.89
CA ALA A 210 -11.21 -25.34 -25.89
C ALA A 210 -12.43 -25.09 -26.77
N THR A 211 -13.41 -24.33 -26.25
CA THR A 211 -14.69 -24.05 -26.94
C THR A 211 -14.70 -22.71 -27.68
N ALA A 212 -13.64 -21.91 -27.56
CA ALA A 212 -13.56 -20.62 -28.24
C ALA A 212 -13.29 -20.77 -29.74
N GLU A 213 -13.91 -19.92 -30.54
CA GLU A 213 -13.56 -19.77 -31.94
C GLU A 213 -12.13 -19.26 -32.12
N PRO A 214 -11.41 -19.68 -33.16
CA PRO A 214 -10.06 -19.22 -33.43
C PRO A 214 -10.03 -17.69 -33.63
N GLU A 215 -9.19 -16.99 -32.91
CA GLU A 215 -8.92 -15.56 -33.11
C GLU A 215 -7.80 -15.40 -34.14
N TYR A 216 -7.88 -14.30 -34.90
CA TYR A 216 -6.93 -13.98 -35.95
C TYR A 216 -6.33 -12.59 -35.71
N GLU A 217 -5.06 -12.43 -36.10
CA GLU A 217 -4.38 -11.15 -36.14
C GLU A 217 -3.75 -10.91 -37.51
N THR A 218 -3.61 -9.65 -37.89
CA THR A 218 -3.00 -9.26 -39.18
C THR A 218 -1.66 -8.62 -38.90
N ILE A 219 -0.60 -9.19 -39.47
CA ILE A 219 0.78 -8.76 -39.25
C ILE A 219 1.43 -8.38 -40.59
N GLU A 220 2.48 -7.55 -40.52
CA GLU A 220 3.33 -7.21 -41.64
C GLU A 220 4.28 -8.36 -42.00
N LYS A 221 4.79 -8.38 -43.22
CA LYS A 221 5.67 -9.45 -43.70
C LYS A 221 6.94 -9.65 -42.88
N ASP A 222 7.50 -8.59 -42.36
CA ASP A 222 8.72 -8.59 -41.53
C ASP A 222 8.50 -9.15 -40.10
N GLN A 223 7.23 -9.22 -39.69
CA GLN A 223 6.82 -9.79 -38.40
C GLN A 223 6.47 -11.27 -38.46
N LEU A 224 6.43 -11.85 -39.68
CA LEU A 224 6.10 -13.26 -39.89
C LEU A 224 7.25 -14.16 -39.43
N THR A 225 6.91 -15.21 -38.68
CA THR A 225 7.85 -16.23 -38.21
C THR A 225 7.49 -17.61 -38.78
N ASP A 226 8.43 -18.55 -38.77
CA ASP A 226 8.20 -19.93 -39.22
C ASP A 226 7.15 -20.69 -38.37
N LYS A 227 6.78 -20.17 -37.22
CA LYS A 227 5.79 -20.76 -36.31
C LYS A 227 4.37 -20.29 -36.59
N ASP A 228 4.19 -19.28 -37.44
CA ASP A 228 2.88 -18.68 -37.69
C ASP A 228 2.05 -19.50 -38.68
N THR A 229 0.80 -19.74 -38.34
CA THR A 229 -0.16 -20.37 -39.26
C THR A 229 -0.86 -19.28 -40.06
N ILE A 230 -0.46 -19.15 -41.34
CA ILE A 230 -1.06 -18.20 -42.27
C ILE A 230 -2.43 -18.71 -42.69
N VAL A 231 -3.46 -17.92 -42.45
CA VAL A 231 -4.85 -18.23 -42.85
C VAL A 231 -5.19 -17.55 -44.17
N GLU A 232 -4.73 -16.29 -44.35
CA GLU A 232 -5.04 -15.48 -45.51
C GLU A 232 -3.92 -14.46 -45.76
N THR A 233 -3.62 -14.19 -47.04
CA THR A 233 -2.75 -13.11 -47.43
C THR A 233 -3.60 -11.94 -47.90
N VAL A 234 -3.53 -10.81 -47.19
CA VAL A 234 -4.26 -9.58 -47.52
C VAL A 234 -3.33 -8.66 -48.29
N VAL A 235 -3.65 -8.39 -49.53
CA VAL A 235 -2.90 -7.46 -50.37
C VAL A 235 -3.64 -6.12 -50.42
N GLU A 236 -3.03 -5.09 -49.86
CA GLU A 236 -3.49 -3.72 -50.00
C GLU A 236 -2.83 -3.12 -51.23
N GLU A 237 -3.64 -2.87 -52.29
CA GLU A 237 -3.15 -2.26 -53.51
C GLU A 237 -2.68 -0.81 -53.27
N ALA A 238 -1.69 -0.41 -54.05
CA ALA A 238 -1.15 0.95 -53.98
C ALA A 238 -2.24 2.02 -54.22
N LYS A 239 -2.37 2.98 -53.32
CA LYS A 239 -3.28 4.13 -53.47
C LYS A 239 -2.56 5.23 -54.18
N THR A 240 -3.11 5.66 -55.33
CA THR A 240 -2.61 6.77 -56.10
C THR A 240 -3.60 7.94 -56.05
N GLU A 241 -3.13 9.17 -55.86
CA GLU A 241 -3.93 10.39 -55.97
C GLU A 241 -3.42 11.23 -57.14
N GLU A 242 -4.34 11.78 -57.94
CA GLU A 242 -4.00 12.76 -58.94
C GLU A 242 -3.80 14.14 -58.30
N LYS A 243 -2.58 14.67 -58.33
CA LYS A 243 -2.28 16.08 -57.97
C LYS A 243 -2.10 16.92 -59.20
N GLU A 244 -2.80 18.05 -59.26
CA GLU A 244 -2.66 19.04 -60.32
C GLU A 244 -1.42 19.90 -60.03
N LYS A 245 -0.50 19.96 -61.02
CA LYS A 245 0.67 20.85 -60.97
C LYS A 245 0.28 22.28 -61.34
N GLU A 246 1.11 23.23 -60.90
CA GLU A 246 0.92 24.67 -61.23
C GLU A 246 0.86 24.97 -62.72
N ASP A 247 1.28 24.04 -63.58
CA ASP A 247 1.21 24.16 -65.08
C ASP A 247 -0.08 23.55 -65.70
N GLY A 248 -1.03 23.09 -64.85
CA GLY A 248 -2.28 22.46 -65.26
C GLY A 248 -2.16 20.99 -65.71
N THR A 249 -1.00 20.36 -65.55
CA THR A 249 -0.83 18.91 -65.79
C THR A 249 -1.13 18.11 -64.58
N LYS A 250 -1.79 16.97 -64.73
CA LYS A 250 -2.10 16.03 -63.68
C LYS A 250 -0.95 15.02 -63.50
N GLU A 251 -0.44 14.88 -62.32
CA GLU A 251 0.54 13.85 -61.94
C GLU A 251 -0.10 12.89 -60.99
N THR A 252 -0.03 11.59 -61.27
CA THR A 252 -0.46 10.54 -60.36
C THR A 252 0.66 10.30 -59.36
N VAL A 253 0.43 10.67 -58.11
CA VAL A 253 1.39 10.46 -57.02
C VAL A 253 0.92 9.25 -56.20
N GLU A 254 1.83 8.31 -56.00
CA GLU A 254 1.60 7.16 -55.14
C GLU A 254 1.57 7.63 -53.66
N VAL A 255 0.41 7.54 -53.01
CA VAL A 255 0.18 8.00 -51.65
C VAL A 255 0.52 6.91 -50.64
N SER A 256 0.30 5.65 -51.00
CA SER A 256 0.75 4.50 -50.23
C SER A 256 1.21 3.37 -51.13
N PRO A 257 2.37 2.75 -50.89
CA PRO A 257 2.85 1.61 -51.66
C PRO A 257 1.96 0.38 -51.46
N ARG A 258 2.01 -0.53 -52.42
CA ARG A 258 1.41 -1.85 -52.28
C ARG A 258 2.05 -2.57 -51.10
N THR A 259 1.22 -2.98 -50.10
CA THR A 259 1.66 -3.75 -48.93
C THR A 259 1.00 -5.10 -48.87
N GLU A 260 1.78 -6.12 -48.48
CA GLU A 260 1.28 -7.47 -48.23
C GLU A 260 1.24 -7.70 -46.72
N LYS A 261 0.06 -7.93 -46.18
CA LYS A 261 -0.19 -8.30 -44.78
C LYS A 261 -0.65 -9.75 -44.70
N TYR A 262 -0.32 -10.40 -43.64
CA TYR A 262 -0.67 -11.80 -43.40
C TYR A 262 -1.65 -11.90 -42.24
N LYS A 263 -2.81 -12.47 -42.50
CA LYS A 263 -3.75 -12.86 -41.46
C LYS A 263 -3.34 -14.22 -40.93
N ILE A 264 -2.88 -14.23 -39.70
CA ILE A 264 -2.41 -15.43 -39.00
C ILE A 264 -3.36 -15.81 -37.87
N LEU A 265 -3.27 -17.05 -37.40
CA LEU A 265 -3.88 -17.43 -36.15
C LEU A 265 -3.20 -16.61 -35.05
N LYS A 266 -3.99 -15.96 -34.18
CA LYS A 266 -3.48 -15.10 -33.11
C LYS A 266 -2.49 -15.87 -32.26
N ARG A 267 -1.32 -15.29 -32.05
CA ARG A 267 -0.26 -15.91 -31.26
C ARG A 267 -0.69 -16.04 -29.80
N PRO A 268 -0.43 -17.18 -29.16
CA PRO A 268 -0.67 -17.31 -27.75
C PRO A 268 0.26 -16.35 -26.95
N VAL A 269 -0.30 -15.69 -25.95
CA VAL A 269 0.43 -14.76 -25.08
C VAL A 269 0.55 -15.38 -23.70
N ALA A 270 1.76 -15.43 -23.15
CA ALA A 270 1.97 -15.88 -21.78
C ALA A 270 1.27 -14.96 -20.78
N LEU A 271 0.63 -15.52 -19.76
CA LEU A 271 -0.09 -14.80 -18.72
C LEU A 271 0.81 -14.22 -17.64
N ASN A 272 2.02 -14.70 -17.54
CA ASN A 272 2.99 -14.37 -16.51
C ASN A 272 4.25 -13.72 -17.08
N ASP A 273 5.05 -13.16 -16.19
CA ASP A 273 6.35 -12.55 -16.48
C ASP A 273 7.44 -13.38 -15.77
N ILE A 274 8.19 -14.13 -16.55
CA ILE A 274 9.23 -15.05 -16.03
C ILE A 274 10.51 -14.33 -15.58
N HIS A 275 10.62 -13.01 -15.86
CA HIS A 275 11.75 -12.18 -15.49
C HIS A 275 11.31 -10.96 -14.67
N PRO A 276 10.77 -11.18 -13.45
CA PRO A 276 10.30 -10.07 -12.64
C PRO A 276 11.40 -9.08 -12.33
N LEU A 277 11.04 -7.79 -12.30
CA LEU A 277 12.01 -6.69 -12.16
C LEU A 277 12.88 -6.81 -10.91
N TRP A 278 12.33 -7.34 -9.81
CA TRP A 278 13.10 -7.52 -8.57
C TRP A 278 14.24 -8.56 -8.65
N ASN A 279 14.30 -9.37 -9.70
CA ASN A 279 15.40 -10.31 -9.93
C ASN A 279 16.60 -9.67 -10.63
N LYS A 280 16.40 -8.52 -11.30
CA LYS A 280 17.49 -7.75 -11.89
C LYS A 280 18.32 -7.09 -10.79
N HIS A 281 19.61 -6.87 -11.08
CA HIS A 281 20.41 -6.06 -10.18
C HIS A 281 19.95 -4.58 -10.23
N PRO A 282 19.88 -3.85 -9.10
CA PRO A 282 19.40 -2.47 -9.07
C PRO A 282 20.10 -1.52 -10.07
N ASN A 283 21.38 -1.75 -10.33
CA ASN A 283 22.16 -0.94 -11.28
C ASN A 283 21.82 -1.19 -12.77
N GLU A 284 21.08 -2.25 -13.06
CA GLU A 284 20.64 -2.64 -14.40
C GLU A 284 19.20 -2.19 -14.70
N CYS A 285 18.53 -1.64 -13.69
CA CYS A 285 17.15 -1.18 -13.81
C CYS A 285 17.10 0.32 -14.09
N THR A 286 16.24 0.72 -15.02
CA THR A 286 15.95 2.11 -15.32
C THR A 286 14.78 2.63 -14.49
N GLU A 287 14.68 3.95 -14.36
CA GLU A 287 13.55 4.59 -13.67
C GLU A 287 12.21 4.24 -14.32
N GLU A 288 12.17 4.17 -15.65
CA GLU A 288 10.95 3.85 -16.38
C GLU A 288 10.49 2.40 -16.13
N GLU A 289 11.42 1.43 -16.05
CA GLU A 289 11.10 0.05 -15.68
C GLU A 289 10.47 -0.05 -14.29
N TYR A 290 10.96 0.73 -13.31
CA TYR A 290 10.33 0.77 -11.98
C TYR A 290 8.92 1.35 -12.01
N LYS A 291 8.68 2.42 -12.77
CA LYS A 291 7.36 3.04 -12.90
C LYS A 291 6.37 2.14 -13.66
N GLU A 292 6.83 1.49 -14.72
CA GLU A 292 6.03 0.55 -15.50
C GLU A 292 5.65 -0.67 -14.67
N PHE A 293 6.62 -1.23 -13.94
CA PHE A 293 6.39 -2.34 -13.02
C PHE A 293 5.36 -1.96 -11.93
N TYR A 294 5.47 -0.77 -11.35
CA TYR A 294 4.52 -0.25 -10.37
C TYR A 294 3.09 -0.19 -10.96
N ARG A 295 2.94 0.42 -12.13
CA ARG A 295 1.64 0.51 -12.82
C ARG A 295 1.05 -0.88 -13.11
N LYS A 296 1.88 -1.81 -13.60
CA LYS A 296 1.47 -3.18 -13.95
C LYS A 296 0.99 -3.98 -12.73
N VAL A 297 1.73 -3.91 -11.62
CA VAL A 297 1.47 -4.75 -10.44
C VAL A 297 0.35 -4.22 -9.56
N PHE A 298 0.28 -2.88 -9.41
CA PHE A 298 -0.67 -2.26 -8.48
C PHE A 298 -1.86 -1.58 -9.17
N MET A 299 -1.90 -1.59 -10.51
CA MET A 299 -2.94 -0.93 -11.32
C MET A 299 -3.14 0.54 -10.92
N ASP A 300 -2.06 1.17 -10.45
CA ASP A 300 -2.05 2.55 -9.97
C ASP A 300 -1.38 3.44 -11.00
N TYR A 301 -2.14 4.38 -11.54
CA TYR A 301 -1.66 5.31 -12.56
C TYR A 301 -0.96 6.55 -11.99
N LYS A 302 -1.00 6.74 -10.66
CA LYS A 302 -0.22 7.78 -9.99
C LYS A 302 1.22 7.28 -9.87
N GLU A 303 2.19 8.10 -10.26
CA GLU A 303 3.59 7.73 -10.11
C GLU A 303 3.98 7.67 -8.64
N PRO A 304 4.79 6.67 -8.22
CA PRO A 304 5.36 6.64 -6.89
C PRO A 304 6.38 7.78 -6.71
N LEU A 305 6.54 8.25 -5.48
CA LEU A 305 7.51 9.30 -5.15
C LEU A 305 8.95 8.80 -5.36
N PHE A 306 9.24 7.62 -4.89
CA PHE A 306 10.50 6.89 -5.03
C PHE A 306 10.32 5.44 -4.61
N TRP A 307 11.39 4.65 -4.73
CA TRP A 307 11.38 3.22 -4.39
C TRP A 307 12.68 2.77 -3.73
N ILE A 308 12.62 1.58 -3.15
CA ILE A 308 13.75 0.87 -2.55
C ILE A 308 13.81 -0.50 -3.20
N HIS A 309 14.87 -0.79 -3.94
CA HIS A 309 15.14 -2.12 -4.46
C HIS A 309 15.89 -2.92 -3.40
N LEU A 310 15.27 -3.97 -2.90
CA LEU A 310 15.85 -4.89 -1.92
C LEU A 310 16.56 -6.02 -2.68
N ASN A 311 17.83 -6.26 -2.33
CA ASN A 311 18.59 -7.38 -2.86
C ASN A 311 19.57 -7.83 -1.77
N MET A 312 19.37 -9.03 -1.24
CA MET A 312 20.18 -9.61 -0.19
C MET A 312 20.26 -11.12 -0.37
N ASP A 313 21.48 -11.64 -0.39
CA ASP A 313 21.76 -13.07 -0.55
C ASP A 313 22.15 -13.74 0.78
N TYR A 314 22.60 -12.97 1.78
CA TYR A 314 23.04 -13.49 3.08
C TYR A 314 22.71 -12.49 4.22
N PRO A 315 22.24 -12.91 5.40
CA PRO A 315 22.06 -14.29 5.90
C PRO A 315 20.76 -14.99 5.43
N PHE A 316 19.97 -14.39 4.60
CA PHE A 316 18.78 -14.96 3.96
C PHE A 316 18.61 -14.34 2.59
N ASN A 317 18.00 -15.11 1.69
CA ASN A 317 17.72 -14.65 0.33
C ASN A 317 16.43 -13.81 0.34
N LEU A 318 16.55 -12.52 0.05
CA LEU A 318 15.43 -11.61 0.00
C LEU A 318 15.61 -10.61 -1.15
N LYS A 319 14.66 -10.60 -2.05
CA LYS A 319 14.56 -9.67 -3.16
C LYS A 319 13.23 -8.94 -3.11
N GLY A 320 13.17 -7.75 -3.68
CA GLY A 320 11.91 -7.03 -3.70
C GLY A 320 12.05 -5.57 -4.09
N ILE A 321 10.92 -4.91 -4.25
CA ILE A 321 10.85 -3.49 -4.53
C ILE A 321 9.74 -2.89 -3.67
N LEU A 322 10.10 -1.92 -2.84
CA LEU A 322 9.14 -1.15 -2.04
C LEU A 322 8.97 0.23 -2.65
N TYR A 323 7.75 0.65 -2.84
CA TYR A 323 7.38 1.95 -3.40
C TYR A 323 6.73 2.82 -2.35
N PHE A 324 7.12 4.09 -2.31
CA PHE A 324 6.43 5.13 -1.58
C PHE A 324 5.38 5.75 -2.50
N PRO A 325 4.08 5.44 -2.33
CA PRO A 325 3.03 6.00 -3.15
C PRO A 325 2.80 7.47 -2.78
N LYS A 326 2.27 8.25 -3.71
CA LYS A 326 1.75 9.57 -3.39
C LYS A 326 0.39 9.40 -2.71
N ILE A 327 0.32 9.71 -1.40
CA ILE A 327 -0.87 9.52 -0.57
C ILE A 327 -1.77 10.75 -0.68
N ASN A 328 -3.03 10.56 -1.01
CA ASN A 328 -4.03 11.62 -0.91
C ASN A 328 -4.84 11.41 0.38
N MET A 329 -4.42 12.08 1.45
CA MET A 329 -4.99 11.93 2.80
C MET A 329 -6.46 12.35 2.94
N GLU A 330 -7.01 13.10 1.98
CA GLU A 330 -8.38 13.62 2.08
C GLU A 330 -9.45 12.61 1.64
N TYR A 331 -9.12 11.63 0.79
CA TYR A 331 -10.13 10.81 0.10
C TYR A 331 -9.82 9.31 0.02
N GLU A 332 -8.63 8.85 0.42
CA GLU A 332 -8.22 7.45 0.26
C GLU A 332 -7.98 6.78 1.62
N SER A 333 -8.45 5.55 1.78
CA SER A 333 -7.97 4.69 2.86
C SER A 333 -6.47 4.49 2.67
N ILE A 334 -5.69 4.76 3.72
CA ILE A 334 -4.23 4.68 3.70
C ILE A 334 -3.81 3.22 3.85
N GLU A 335 -4.27 2.36 2.95
CA GLU A 335 -3.85 0.97 2.92
C GLU A 335 -2.98 0.76 1.68
N GLY A 336 -1.68 0.58 1.92
CA GLY A 336 -0.76 0.07 0.92
C GLY A 336 -0.99 -1.42 0.68
N THR A 337 -0.29 -1.97 -0.28
CA THR A 337 -0.31 -3.40 -0.57
C THR A 337 1.10 -3.92 -0.79
N ILE A 338 1.60 -4.73 0.15
CA ILE A 338 2.88 -5.43 -0.02
C ILE A 338 2.58 -6.89 -0.29
N LYS A 339 2.88 -7.31 -1.53
CA LYS A 339 2.70 -8.68 -2.01
C LYS A 339 3.90 -9.53 -1.63
N LEU A 340 3.66 -10.62 -0.92
CA LEU A 340 4.69 -11.57 -0.53
C LEU A 340 4.72 -12.75 -1.49
N TYR A 341 5.92 -13.07 -1.95
CA TYR A 341 6.24 -14.22 -2.81
C TYR A 341 7.25 -15.14 -2.11
N ASN A 342 7.24 -16.40 -2.51
CA ASN A 342 8.26 -17.37 -2.20
C ASN A 342 8.61 -18.09 -3.50
N ASN A 343 9.83 -17.95 -3.98
CA ASN A 343 10.25 -18.44 -5.29
C ASN A 343 9.30 -17.98 -6.42
N GLN A 344 8.98 -16.68 -6.45
CA GLN A 344 8.10 -16.07 -7.45
C GLN A 344 6.64 -16.55 -7.40
N VAL A 345 6.25 -17.37 -6.42
CA VAL A 345 4.88 -17.80 -6.18
C VAL A 345 4.22 -16.89 -5.15
N PHE A 346 3.09 -16.34 -5.49
CA PHE A 346 2.35 -15.48 -4.59
C PHE A 346 1.85 -16.24 -3.35
N ILE A 347 2.10 -15.67 -2.18
CA ILE A 347 1.69 -16.20 -0.88
C ILE A 347 0.45 -15.47 -0.39
N ALA A 348 0.59 -14.20 -0.09
CA ALA A 348 -0.48 -13.35 0.43
C ALA A 348 -0.07 -11.86 0.38
N ASP A 349 -1.04 -10.99 0.66
CA ASP A 349 -0.82 -9.55 0.84
C ASP A 349 -0.67 -9.21 2.32
N ASN A 350 0.16 -8.21 2.61
CA ASN A 350 0.26 -7.54 3.92
C ASN A 350 0.41 -8.47 5.14
N ILE A 351 1.27 -9.48 5.05
CA ILE A 351 1.49 -10.42 6.17
C ILE A 351 2.17 -9.70 7.33
N LYS A 352 1.45 -9.48 8.42
CA LYS A 352 1.88 -8.71 9.62
C LYS A 352 3.10 -9.30 10.32
N GLU A 353 3.33 -10.58 10.20
CA GLU A 353 4.46 -11.28 10.77
C GLU A 353 5.78 -10.85 10.12
N VAL A 354 5.77 -10.55 8.81
CA VAL A 354 6.95 -10.15 8.03
C VAL A 354 7.04 -8.64 7.88
N ILE A 355 5.90 -7.99 7.65
CA ILE A 355 5.83 -6.58 7.32
C ILE A 355 5.39 -5.80 8.56
N PRO A 356 6.25 -4.93 9.13
CA PRO A 356 5.85 -4.03 10.21
C PRO A 356 4.61 -3.21 9.85
N GLU A 357 3.72 -3.01 10.82
CA GLU A 357 2.44 -2.34 10.61
C GLU A 357 2.57 -0.98 9.88
N PHE A 358 3.57 -0.20 10.25
CA PHE A 358 3.78 1.11 9.64
C PHE A 358 4.27 1.04 8.18
N LEU A 359 4.90 -0.05 7.76
CA LEU A 359 5.30 -0.28 6.37
C LEU A 359 4.12 -0.71 5.48
N MET A 360 3.00 -1.12 6.06
CA MET A 360 1.79 -1.47 5.29
C MET A 360 1.12 -0.28 4.58
N LEU A 361 1.62 0.93 4.80
CA LEU A 361 1.25 2.12 4.01
C LEU A 361 1.95 2.16 2.65
N LEU A 362 3.00 1.35 2.45
CA LEU A 362 3.75 1.25 1.21
C LEU A 362 3.08 0.27 0.25
N LYS A 363 3.42 0.39 -1.03
CA LYS A 363 3.16 -0.63 -2.04
C LYS A 363 4.46 -1.34 -2.37
N GLY A 364 4.40 -2.66 -2.59
CA GLY A 364 5.65 -3.37 -2.88
C GLY A 364 5.47 -4.84 -3.17
N VAL A 365 6.57 -5.43 -3.56
CA VAL A 365 6.73 -6.88 -3.73
C VAL A 365 7.94 -7.33 -2.93
N ILE A 366 7.83 -8.44 -2.25
CA ILE A 366 8.91 -9.08 -1.51
C ILE A 366 8.90 -10.55 -1.88
N ASP A 367 10.04 -11.06 -2.33
CA ASP A 367 10.26 -12.49 -2.62
C ASP A 367 11.36 -13.00 -1.68
N CYS A 368 11.01 -13.98 -0.85
CA CYS A 368 11.94 -14.57 0.10
C CYS A 368 11.73 -16.09 0.16
N PRO A 369 12.57 -16.87 -0.53
CA PRO A 369 12.54 -18.33 -0.52
C PRO A 369 12.68 -18.95 0.86
N ASP A 370 13.47 -18.33 1.74
CA ASP A 370 13.78 -18.82 3.09
C ASP A 370 12.65 -18.64 4.11
N LEU A 371 11.52 -18.05 3.71
CA LEU A 371 10.39 -17.85 4.62
C LEU A 371 9.75 -19.18 5.03
N PRO A 372 9.66 -19.47 6.34
CA PRO A 372 9.01 -20.67 6.84
C PRO A 372 7.50 -20.57 6.60
N SER A 373 7.00 -21.25 5.58
CA SER A 373 5.58 -21.33 5.28
C SER A 373 4.93 -22.55 5.89
N ASN A 374 3.64 -22.46 6.24
CA ASN A 374 2.83 -23.64 6.53
C ASN A 374 2.54 -24.44 5.23
N VAL A 375 1.92 -25.60 5.39
CA VAL A 375 1.60 -26.49 4.27
C VAL A 375 0.76 -25.80 3.19
N SER A 376 -0.18 -24.95 3.57
CA SER A 376 -1.05 -24.20 2.66
C SER A 376 -0.40 -22.92 2.13
N ARG A 377 0.79 -22.54 2.59
CA ARG A 377 1.46 -21.26 2.30
C ARG A 377 0.63 -20.03 2.62
N SER A 378 -0.48 -20.17 3.35
CA SER A 378 -1.38 -19.07 3.69
C SER A 378 -1.01 -18.34 4.99
N ALA A 379 -0.12 -18.91 5.79
CA ALA A 379 0.38 -18.32 7.03
C ALA A 379 1.85 -18.69 7.25
N LEU A 380 2.56 -17.80 7.94
CA LEU A 380 3.95 -18.01 8.33
C LEU A 380 4.01 -18.52 9.78
N GLN A 381 4.99 -19.35 10.08
CA GLN A 381 5.29 -19.70 11.44
C GLN A 381 6.01 -18.52 12.11
N ASN A 382 5.52 -18.11 13.28
CA ASN A 382 6.13 -17.02 14.04
C ASN A 382 7.46 -17.48 14.64
N ASP A 383 8.53 -17.22 13.92
CA ASP A 383 9.89 -17.66 14.23
C ASP A 383 10.79 -16.40 14.30
N GLY A 384 11.88 -16.52 15.06
CA GLY A 384 12.89 -15.47 15.18
C GLY A 384 13.54 -15.06 13.86
N PHE A 385 13.43 -15.89 12.83
CA PHE A 385 13.88 -15.61 11.46
C PHE A 385 13.00 -14.57 10.77
N VAL A 386 11.67 -14.69 10.85
CA VAL A 386 10.70 -13.73 10.31
C VAL A 386 10.95 -12.33 10.89
N LYS A 387 11.23 -12.26 12.20
CA LYS A 387 11.58 -10.99 12.84
C LYS A 387 12.87 -10.36 12.29
N LYS A 388 13.88 -11.16 11.95
CA LYS A 388 15.12 -10.65 11.33
C LYS A 388 14.86 -10.02 9.97
N ILE A 389 13.97 -10.61 9.17
CA ILE A 389 13.55 -10.06 7.87
C ILE A 389 12.85 -8.72 8.09
N SER A 390 11.89 -8.66 9.00
CA SER A 390 11.18 -7.45 9.37
C SER A 390 12.13 -6.32 9.83
N ASP A 391 13.08 -6.63 10.73
CA ASP A 391 14.11 -5.70 11.20
C ASP A 391 15.00 -5.20 10.04
N TYR A 392 15.36 -6.08 9.09
CA TYR A 392 16.15 -5.72 7.92
C TYR A 392 15.39 -4.77 6.98
N ILE A 393 14.14 -5.06 6.67
CA ILE A 393 13.29 -4.20 5.82
C ILE A 393 13.17 -2.81 6.46
N THR A 394 12.85 -2.75 7.76
CA THR A 394 12.77 -1.51 8.55
C THR A 394 14.06 -0.71 8.45
N LYS A 395 15.21 -1.39 8.62
CA LYS A 395 16.52 -0.76 8.49
C LYS A 395 16.74 -0.16 7.11
N LYS A 396 16.44 -0.89 6.04
CA LYS A 396 16.62 -0.41 4.65
C LYS A 396 15.74 0.79 4.33
N VAL A 397 14.52 0.80 4.84
CA VAL A 397 13.62 1.96 4.71
C VAL A 397 14.21 3.18 5.43
N ALA A 398 14.65 3.04 6.68
CA ALA A 398 15.30 4.11 7.41
C ALA A 398 16.58 4.61 6.72
N ASP A 399 17.43 3.69 6.25
CA ASP A 399 18.67 4.03 5.54
C ASP A 399 18.41 4.81 4.24
N LYS A 400 17.34 4.49 3.49
CA LYS A 400 16.93 5.24 2.29
C LYS A 400 16.47 6.64 2.63
N LEU A 401 15.61 6.80 3.63
CA LEU A 401 15.08 8.09 4.06
C LEU A 401 16.18 9.00 4.62
N THR A 402 17.03 8.48 5.52
CA THR A 402 18.15 9.23 6.09
C THR A 402 19.20 9.57 5.04
N GLY A 403 19.44 8.65 4.11
CA GLY A 403 20.32 8.88 2.96
C GLY A 403 19.82 10.02 2.08
N MET A 404 18.54 10.01 1.71
CA MET A 404 17.91 11.09 0.92
C MET A 404 18.01 12.44 1.63
N CYS A 405 17.72 12.49 2.94
CA CYS A 405 17.85 13.72 3.71
C CYS A 405 19.26 14.30 3.72
N LYS A 406 20.30 13.43 3.68
CA LYS A 406 21.73 13.83 3.68
C LYS A 406 22.25 14.25 2.31
N THR A 407 21.85 13.53 1.27
CA THR A 407 22.48 13.66 -0.07
C THR A 407 21.63 14.46 -1.05
N ASP A 408 20.33 14.54 -0.82
CA ASP A 408 19.37 15.23 -1.68
C ASP A 408 18.25 15.86 -0.83
N ARG A 409 18.65 16.84 -0.04
CA ARG A 409 17.77 17.54 0.91
C ARG A 409 16.58 18.21 0.22
N GLU A 410 16.78 18.75 -0.97
CA GLU A 410 15.73 19.42 -1.73
C GLU A 410 14.59 18.45 -2.11
N THR A 411 14.94 17.28 -2.63
CA THR A 411 13.96 16.22 -2.95
C THR A 411 13.29 15.68 -1.69
N TYR A 412 14.03 15.55 -0.57
CA TYR A 412 13.47 15.11 0.70
C TYR A 412 12.41 16.09 1.22
N GLU A 413 12.68 17.40 1.16
CA GLU A 413 11.74 18.45 1.55
C GLU A 413 10.51 18.49 0.64
N LYS A 414 10.71 18.31 -0.68
CA LYS A 414 9.63 18.24 -1.66
C LYS A 414 8.64 17.09 -1.38
N TYR A 415 9.13 15.98 -0.87
CA TYR A 415 8.30 14.80 -0.56
C TYR A 415 7.82 14.78 0.89
N TRP A 416 8.30 15.71 1.73
CA TRP A 416 8.05 15.64 3.16
C TRP A 416 6.56 15.59 3.53
N ASP A 417 5.74 16.42 2.92
CA ASP A 417 4.31 16.47 3.23
C ASP A 417 3.60 15.13 2.95
N ASP A 418 4.08 14.36 1.95
CA ASP A 418 3.57 13.01 1.62
C ASP A 418 4.16 11.92 2.54
N ILE A 419 5.44 12.01 2.94
CA ILE A 419 6.12 10.96 3.71
C ILE A 419 6.11 11.18 5.23
N ALA A 420 5.87 12.38 5.71
CA ALA A 420 5.88 12.70 7.14
C ALA A 420 4.89 11.86 7.96
N PRO A 421 3.64 11.63 7.54
CA PRO A 421 2.70 10.77 8.28
C PRO A 421 3.23 9.35 8.45
N PHE A 422 3.83 8.79 7.39
CA PHE A 422 4.46 7.47 7.41
C PHE A 422 5.63 7.42 8.40
N ILE A 423 6.54 8.40 8.33
CA ILE A 423 7.72 8.46 9.22
C ILE A 423 7.27 8.59 10.67
N LYS A 424 6.35 9.51 10.96
CA LYS A 424 5.80 9.73 12.31
C LYS A 424 5.11 8.49 12.86
N PHE A 425 4.32 7.79 12.02
CA PHE A 425 3.69 6.53 12.41
C PHE A 425 4.73 5.45 12.71
N GLY A 426 5.77 5.35 11.88
CA GLY A 426 6.91 4.45 12.13
C GLY A 426 7.62 4.74 13.46
N CYS A 427 7.87 6.01 13.77
CA CYS A 427 8.47 6.43 15.03
C CYS A 427 7.61 6.08 16.26
N LEU A 428 6.28 6.14 16.12
CA LEU A 428 5.36 5.75 17.18
C LEU A 428 5.31 4.24 17.41
N LYS A 429 5.54 3.42 16.37
CA LYS A 429 5.39 1.97 16.42
C LYS A 429 6.69 1.19 16.63
N ASP A 430 7.82 1.74 16.20
CA ASP A 430 9.13 1.07 16.24
C ASP A 430 10.20 2.00 16.81
N GLN A 431 10.70 1.64 17.99
CA GLN A 431 11.70 2.46 18.70
C GLN A 431 13.03 2.53 17.93
N LYS A 432 13.48 1.45 17.28
CA LYS A 432 14.73 1.44 16.51
C LYS A 432 14.63 2.34 15.27
N PHE A 433 13.44 2.36 14.66
CA PHE A 433 13.16 3.27 13.56
C PHE A 433 13.15 4.72 14.05
N ALA A 434 12.49 5.00 15.18
CA ALA A 434 12.46 6.31 15.80
C ALA A 434 13.88 6.85 16.11
N GLU A 435 14.73 6.03 16.76
CA GLU A 435 16.11 6.41 17.08
C GLU A 435 16.95 6.72 15.83
N LYS A 436 16.69 6.04 14.69
CA LYS A 436 17.36 6.31 13.42
C LYS A 436 16.86 7.56 12.72
N MET A 437 15.58 7.87 12.86
CA MET A 437 14.94 9.00 12.17
C MET A 437 15.02 10.31 12.94
N ASP A 438 15.37 10.31 14.20
CA ASP A 438 15.30 11.44 15.13
C ASP A 438 15.91 12.73 14.55
N ASP A 439 17.15 12.68 14.07
CA ASP A 439 17.85 13.80 13.45
C ASP A 439 17.36 14.17 12.05
N TYR A 440 16.45 13.37 11.46
CA TYR A 440 16.01 13.49 10.06
C TYR A 440 14.53 13.87 9.93
N ILE A 441 13.85 14.05 11.06
CA ILE A 441 12.49 14.59 11.09
C ILE A 441 12.59 16.09 10.88
N ILE A 442 11.78 16.61 9.96
CA ILE A 442 11.77 18.02 9.63
C ILE A 442 10.38 18.60 9.81
N TYR A 443 10.35 19.88 10.12
CA TYR A 443 9.15 20.63 10.46
C TYR A 443 9.02 21.82 9.54
N LYS A 444 7.89 21.92 8.86
CA LYS A 444 7.59 23.07 7.99
C LYS A 444 7.16 24.26 8.84
N ASN A 445 7.82 25.38 8.71
CA ASN A 445 7.49 26.60 9.44
C ASN A 445 6.47 27.49 8.70
N LEU A 446 6.07 28.60 9.29
CA LEU A 446 5.11 29.53 8.70
C LEU A 446 5.59 30.18 7.41
N ASP A 447 6.88 30.23 7.15
CA ASP A 447 7.48 30.73 5.90
C ASP A 447 7.63 29.66 4.83
N GLY A 448 7.18 28.41 5.09
CA GLY A 448 7.29 27.27 4.20
C GLY A 448 8.68 26.64 4.15
N LYS A 449 9.58 26.98 5.09
CA LYS A 449 10.92 26.38 5.23
C LYS A 449 10.86 25.15 6.11
N TYR A 450 11.73 24.17 5.83
CA TYR A 450 11.83 22.96 6.63
C TYR A 450 13.01 23.02 7.58
N LEU A 451 12.73 22.88 8.88
CA LEU A 451 13.67 22.99 10.00
C LEU A 451 13.80 21.63 10.70
N THR A 452 14.96 21.31 11.26
CA THR A 452 15.11 20.21 12.19
C THR A 452 14.55 20.58 13.57
N LEU A 453 14.34 19.60 14.45
CA LEU A 453 13.92 19.90 15.84
C LEU A 453 14.90 20.84 16.53
N LYS A 454 16.19 20.63 16.33
CA LYS A 454 17.24 21.49 16.88
C LYS A 454 17.12 22.93 16.37
N ASP A 455 16.92 23.11 15.05
CA ASP A 455 16.74 24.46 14.48
C ASP A 455 15.50 25.14 15.04
N CYS A 456 14.40 24.40 15.27
CA CYS A 456 13.19 24.91 15.90
C CYS A 456 13.45 25.36 17.35
N MET A 457 14.22 24.60 18.13
CA MET A 457 14.58 24.93 19.51
C MET A 457 15.51 26.12 19.58
N ASP A 458 16.52 26.18 18.70
CA ASP A 458 17.45 27.31 18.63
C ASP A 458 16.69 28.61 18.29
N LYS A 459 15.77 28.53 17.33
CA LYS A 459 14.91 29.67 16.95
C LYS A 459 13.97 30.09 18.08
N ALA A 460 13.33 29.14 18.76
CA ALA A 460 12.47 29.39 19.91
C ALA A 460 13.23 30.14 21.03
N LYS A 461 14.50 29.78 21.23
CA LYS A 461 15.36 30.47 22.20
C LYS A 461 15.68 31.93 21.78
N GLU A 462 15.98 32.17 20.51
CA GLU A 462 16.18 33.51 19.95
C GLU A 462 14.93 34.38 20.07
N GLU A 463 13.74 33.75 19.92
CA GLU A 463 12.44 34.40 20.02
C GLU A 463 11.98 34.64 21.48
N GLY A 464 12.73 34.16 22.48
CA GLY A 464 12.49 34.41 23.90
C GLY A 464 11.55 33.41 24.60
N HIS A 465 11.30 32.25 23.98
CA HIS A 465 10.47 31.14 24.54
C HIS A 465 11.21 29.81 24.53
N GLU A 466 12.38 29.76 25.11
CA GLU A 466 13.25 28.57 25.18
C GLU A 466 12.47 27.32 25.56
N ASN A 467 12.68 26.22 24.79
CA ASN A 467 12.02 24.92 24.94
C ASN A 467 10.50 24.91 24.67
N GLN A 468 9.93 25.93 24.06
CA GLN A 468 8.53 25.99 23.66
C GLN A 468 8.45 26.16 22.14
N ILE A 469 7.88 25.19 21.44
CA ILE A 469 7.67 25.24 19.99
C ILE A 469 6.18 25.43 19.74
N TYR A 470 5.84 26.51 19.04
CA TYR A 470 4.45 26.76 18.63
C TYR A 470 4.11 26.00 17.37
N TYR A 471 2.85 25.53 17.28
CA TYR A 471 2.39 24.81 16.10
C TYR A 471 0.98 25.17 15.67
N VAL A 472 0.72 24.95 14.38
CA VAL A 472 -0.53 25.22 13.67
C VAL A 472 -1.11 23.88 13.20
N THR A 473 -2.38 23.65 13.42
CA THR A 473 -3.09 22.45 12.93
C THR A 473 -3.97 22.73 11.70
N ASN A 474 -4.43 23.95 11.53
CA ASN A 474 -5.23 24.38 10.39
C ASN A 474 -4.93 25.84 10.05
N GLU A 475 -4.20 26.05 8.98
CA GLU A 475 -3.76 27.37 8.56
C GLU A 475 -4.92 28.33 8.25
N LYS A 476 -6.05 27.84 7.75
CA LYS A 476 -7.20 28.66 7.41
C LYS A 476 -7.94 29.12 8.67
N GLU A 477 -8.24 28.20 9.56
CA GLU A 477 -8.96 28.50 10.81
C GLU A 477 -8.10 29.31 11.77
N GLN A 478 -6.78 29.12 11.77
CA GLN A 478 -5.84 29.80 12.66
C GLN A 478 -5.14 31.00 12.01
N SER A 479 -5.64 31.47 10.88
CA SER A 479 -5.01 32.56 10.08
C SER A 479 -4.77 33.87 10.88
N GLN A 480 -5.68 34.22 11.78
CA GLN A 480 -5.52 35.40 12.64
C GLN A 480 -4.30 35.27 13.57
N TYR A 481 -4.14 34.09 14.18
CA TYR A 481 -3.01 33.82 15.09
C TYR A 481 -1.70 33.73 14.30
N ILE A 482 -1.70 33.15 13.10
CA ILE A 482 -0.56 33.13 12.20
C ILE A 482 -0.09 34.54 11.84
N ASN A 483 -1.02 35.43 11.48
CA ASN A 483 -0.70 36.81 11.15
C ASN A 483 -0.14 37.57 12.35
N MET A 484 -0.70 37.34 13.52
CA MET A 484 -0.23 37.95 14.77
C MET A 484 1.20 37.46 15.12
N PHE A 485 1.51 36.19 14.97
CA PHE A 485 2.84 35.64 15.18
C PHE A 485 3.84 36.26 14.20
N LYS A 486 3.52 36.27 12.91
CA LYS A 486 4.39 36.88 11.88
C LYS A 486 4.63 38.35 12.11
N ALA A 487 3.61 39.13 12.51
CA ALA A 487 3.73 40.54 12.79
C ALA A 487 4.66 40.82 13.98
N ASN A 488 4.76 39.92 14.94
CA ASN A 488 5.64 40.01 16.10
C ASN A 488 6.98 39.27 15.94
N GLY A 489 7.33 38.82 14.74
CA GLY A 489 8.58 38.09 14.46
C GLY A 489 8.68 36.74 15.12
N GLN A 490 7.53 36.12 15.44
CA GLN A 490 7.44 34.78 16.01
C GLN A 490 7.18 33.75 14.92
N ASP A 491 7.67 32.52 15.11
CA ASP A 491 7.45 31.42 14.19
C ASP A 491 6.63 30.28 14.83
N ALA A 492 6.06 29.45 13.99
CA ALA A 492 5.39 28.21 14.39
C ALA A 492 5.57 27.15 13.31
N ILE A 493 5.44 25.89 13.67
CA ILE A 493 5.50 24.77 12.74
C ILE A 493 4.11 24.30 12.35
N ILE A 494 3.97 23.76 11.14
CA ILE A 494 2.71 23.26 10.61
C ILE A 494 2.59 21.77 10.92
N MET A 495 1.55 21.39 11.66
CA MET A 495 1.27 20.04 12.14
C MET A 495 -0.21 19.71 11.86
N SER A 496 -0.52 19.47 10.58
CA SER A 496 -1.90 19.37 10.09
C SER A 496 -2.49 17.96 10.08
N HIS A 497 -1.69 16.95 10.36
CA HIS A 497 -2.13 15.55 10.31
C HIS A 497 -2.60 15.03 11.68
N SER A 498 -3.56 14.13 11.70
CA SER A 498 -4.05 13.49 12.94
C SER A 498 -2.96 12.75 13.72
N ILE A 499 -1.94 12.24 13.01
CA ILE A 499 -0.78 11.56 13.60
C ILE A 499 0.13 12.50 14.38
N ASP A 500 0.04 13.81 14.16
CA ASP A 500 0.92 14.79 14.80
C ASP A 500 0.69 14.89 16.31
N ASN A 501 -0.53 14.74 16.79
CA ASN A 501 -0.84 14.81 18.22
C ASN A 501 -0.14 13.71 19.05
N PRO A 502 -0.27 12.39 18.75
CA PRO A 502 0.49 11.37 19.44
C PRO A 502 2.01 11.51 19.23
N PHE A 503 2.44 11.98 18.05
CA PHE A 503 3.84 12.23 17.77
C PHE A 503 4.44 13.34 18.64
N ILE A 504 3.75 14.49 18.78
CA ILE A 504 4.14 15.59 19.70
C ILE A 504 4.29 15.06 21.12
N SER A 505 3.34 14.25 21.58
CA SER A 505 3.40 13.68 22.94
C SER A 505 4.61 12.77 23.15
N GLN A 506 5.03 12.01 22.12
CA GLN A 506 6.25 11.21 22.16
C GLN A 506 7.51 12.09 22.21
N GLU A 507 7.57 13.16 21.39
CA GLU A 507 8.70 14.08 21.38
C GLU A 507 8.87 14.82 22.70
N GLU A 508 7.76 15.24 23.33
CA GLU A 508 7.80 15.85 24.68
C GLU A 508 8.27 14.86 25.77
N GLN A 509 8.04 13.55 25.59
CA GLN A 509 8.55 12.54 26.52
C GLN A 509 10.04 12.24 26.33
N LYS A 510 10.54 12.33 25.08
CA LYS A 510 11.95 12.09 24.76
C LYS A 510 12.85 13.25 25.18
N HIS A 511 12.37 14.49 25.05
CA HIS A 511 13.14 15.70 25.28
C HIS A 511 12.67 16.38 26.55
N GLU A 512 13.49 16.29 27.59
CA GLU A 512 13.19 16.88 28.90
C GLU A 512 13.00 18.40 28.75
N ASN A 513 11.90 18.94 29.27
CA ASN A 513 11.47 20.34 29.22
C ASN A 513 10.94 20.83 27.85
N LEU A 514 10.97 20.08 26.77
CA LEU A 514 10.36 20.48 25.50
C LEU A 514 8.83 20.47 25.62
N LYS A 515 8.19 21.54 25.14
CA LYS A 515 6.73 21.68 25.06
C LYS A 515 6.32 22.15 23.67
N PHE A 516 5.32 21.50 23.13
CA PHE A 516 4.62 21.94 21.93
C PHE A 516 3.33 22.64 22.33
N LEU A 517 3.18 23.89 21.95
CA LEU A 517 2.02 24.72 22.25
C LEU A 517 1.32 25.10 20.95
N ARG A 518 0.02 24.82 20.85
CA ARG A 518 -0.71 25.27 19.68
C ARG A 518 -0.83 26.79 19.70
N ILE A 519 -0.74 27.40 18.52
CA ILE A 519 -0.68 28.87 18.35
C ILE A 519 -1.84 29.62 19.01
N ASP A 520 -2.97 28.94 19.25
CA ASP A 520 -4.18 29.47 19.88
C ASP A 520 -4.41 28.99 21.34
N ALA A 521 -3.42 28.29 21.92
CA ALA A 521 -3.58 27.70 23.25
C ALA A 521 -3.55 28.78 24.39
N ASP A 522 -2.68 29.74 24.30
CA ASP A 522 -2.62 30.90 25.20
C ASP A 522 -1.92 32.06 24.51
N VAL A 523 -2.20 33.25 24.93
CA VAL A 523 -1.47 34.44 24.48
C VAL A 523 -0.10 34.45 25.17
N ASN A 524 0.96 34.20 24.40
CA ASN A 524 2.31 34.18 24.97
C ASN A 524 2.78 35.58 25.44
N GLY A 525 3.77 35.60 26.33
CA GLY A 525 4.30 36.84 26.88
C GLY A 525 4.85 37.83 25.84
N THR A 526 5.25 37.31 24.64
CA THR A 526 5.83 38.14 23.57
C THR A 526 4.77 38.91 22.78
N LEU A 527 3.51 38.43 22.79
CA LEU A 527 2.36 39.08 22.15
C LEU A 527 1.68 40.12 23.09
N ARG A 528 2.02 40.12 24.37
CA ARG A 528 1.50 41.03 25.38
C ARG A 528 2.44 42.22 25.53
N GLU A 529 1.88 43.34 25.95
CA GLU A 529 2.68 44.43 26.52
C GLU A 529 3.08 44.10 27.98
N GLU A 530 4.28 44.49 28.37
CA GLU A 530 4.68 44.39 29.78
C GLU A 530 3.83 45.33 30.64
N VAL A 531 3.00 44.72 31.50
CA VAL A 531 2.15 45.48 32.43
C VAL A 531 2.92 45.75 33.72
N LYS A 532 3.09 47.04 34.07
CA LYS A 532 3.70 47.43 35.34
C LYS A 532 2.83 46.96 36.50
N GLU A 533 3.45 46.69 37.66
CA GLU A 533 2.74 46.24 38.86
C GLU A 533 1.57 47.17 39.26
N GLU A 534 1.74 48.47 39.07
CA GLU A 534 0.74 49.49 39.34
C GLU A 534 -0.52 49.36 38.46
N ASP A 535 -0.37 48.86 37.24
CA ASP A 535 -1.46 48.69 36.26
C ASP A 535 -2.18 47.34 36.41
N LYS A 536 -1.60 46.37 37.11
CA LYS A 536 -2.20 45.05 37.29
C LYS A 536 -3.52 45.07 38.05
N GLU A 537 -3.61 45.93 39.10
CA GLU A 537 -4.87 46.10 39.84
C GLU A 537 -5.96 46.75 38.96
N ALA A 538 -5.58 47.72 38.12
CA ALA A 538 -6.51 48.35 37.19
C ALA A 538 -7.01 47.35 36.14
N LEU A 539 -6.12 46.54 35.59
CA LEU A 539 -6.47 45.51 34.61
C LEU A 539 -7.42 44.45 35.20
N LYS A 540 -7.20 44.06 36.46
CA LYS A 540 -8.08 43.11 37.15
C LYS A 540 -9.50 43.65 37.38
N LYS A 541 -9.62 44.94 37.74
CA LYS A 541 -10.94 45.59 37.83
C LYS A 541 -11.64 45.69 36.48
N GLN A 542 -10.89 45.97 35.41
CA GLN A 542 -11.42 45.95 34.05
C GLN A 542 -11.93 44.55 33.68
N GLU A 543 -11.19 43.49 34.03
CA GLU A 543 -11.55 42.10 33.81
C GLU A 543 -12.83 41.74 34.55
N GLU A 544 -12.99 42.08 35.80
CA GLU A 544 -14.22 41.86 36.57
C GLU A 544 -15.43 42.54 35.91
N THR A 545 -15.28 43.80 35.53
CA THR A 545 -16.36 44.61 34.91
C THR A 545 -16.74 44.05 33.55
N LEU A 546 -15.75 43.74 32.69
CA LEU A 546 -16.03 43.14 31.36
C LEU A 546 -16.61 41.76 31.49
N THR A 547 -16.17 40.92 32.43
CA THR A 547 -16.70 39.61 32.68
C THR A 547 -18.19 39.67 32.98
N GLU A 548 -18.63 40.54 33.89
CA GLU A 548 -20.05 40.71 34.23
C GLU A 548 -20.86 41.22 33.04
N THR A 549 -20.31 42.17 32.27
CA THR A 549 -20.96 42.75 31.10
C THR A 549 -21.16 41.71 29.98
N PHE A 550 -20.14 40.96 29.68
CA PHE A 550 -20.24 39.91 28.66
C PHE A 550 -21.10 38.74 29.09
N LYS A 551 -21.08 38.29 30.34
CA LYS A 551 -21.99 37.25 30.87
C LYS A 551 -23.46 37.69 30.74
N LYS A 552 -23.76 38.92 31.10
CA LYS A 552 -25.11 39.51 30.99
C LYS A 552 -25.55 39.60 29.52
N ALA A 553 -24.67 40.07 28.63
CA ALA A 553 -24.97 40.25 27.20
C ALA A 553 -25.19 38.92 26.48
N LEU A 554 -24.38 37.90 26.79
CA LEU A 554 -24.42 36.60 26.13
C LEU A 554 -25.41 35.58 26.80
N GLY A 555 -25.87 35.91 28.03
CA GLY A 555 -26.66 35.01 28.82
C GLY A 555 -25.95 33.71 29.25
N ASP A 556 -24.64 33.78 29.42
CA ASP A 556 -23.77 32.64 29.77
C ASP A 556 -23.01 32.94 31.07
N ASP A 557 -23.53 32.40 32.18
CA ASP A 557 -22.88 32.59 33.51
C ASP A 557 -21.56 31.81 33.66
N LYS A 558 -21.28 30.86 32.77
CA LYS A 558 -20.05 30.05 32.81
C LYS A 558 -18.94 30.62 31.96
N LEU A 559 -19.19 31.68 31.19
CA LEU A 559 -18.21 32.32 30.35
C LEU A 559 -16.98 32.75 31.15
N GLN A 560 -15.80 32.30 30.70
CA GLN A 560 -14.52 32.77 31.25
C GLN A 560 -14.00 33.90 30.36
N VAL A 561 -13.70 35.00 30.96
CA VAL A 561 -13.18 36.21 30.29
C VAL A 561 -11.83 36.55 30.92
N LYS A 562 -10.86 36.89 30.09
CA LYS A 562 -9.54 37.39 30.47
C LYS A 562 -9.28 38.69 29.75
N VAL A 563 -8.70 39.64 30.42
CA VAL A 563 -8.35 40.93 29.82
C VAL A 563 -6.83 41.04 29.73
N GLU A 564 -6.33 41.26 28.53
CA GLU A 564 -4.90 41.39 28.27
C GLU A 564 -4.64 42.66 27.45
N ARG A 565 -3.44 43.21 27.58
CA ARG A 565 -2.94 44.28 26.70
C ARG A 565 -2.12 43.65 25.60
N LEU A 566 -2.68 43.58 24.39
CA LEU A 566 -1.98 43.04 23.23
C LEU A 566 -1.22 44.20 22.54
N LYS A 567 -0.05 43.89 21.97
CA LYS A 567 0.75 44.82 21.18
C LYS A 567 0.01 45.31 19.94
N ASP A 568 -0.83 44.44 19.33
CA ASP A 568 -1.67 44.79 18.20
C ASP A 568 -3.05 45.29 18.69
N ALA A 569 -3.27 46.60 18.64
CA ALA A 569 -4.52 47.22 19.04
C ALA A 569 -5.71 46.96 18.11
N GLU A 570 -5.47 46.47 16.87
CA GLU A 570 -6.54 46.15 15.91
C GLU A 570 -7.28 44.85 16.31
N ILE A 571 -6.64 43.95 17.05
CA ILE A 571 -7.25 42.75 17.57
C ILE A 571 -8.13 43.12 18.78
N SER A 572 -9.45 42.92 18.64
CA SER A 572 -10.40 43.24 19.71
C SER A 572 -10.58 42.08 20.71
N SER A 573 -10.69 40.86 20.20
CA SER A 573 -11.05 39.68 21.00
C SER A 573 -10.53 38.42 20.32
N MET A 574 -10.29 37.38 21.12
CA MET A 574 -9.91 36.02 20.63
C MET A 574 -10.38 34.98 21.61
N ILE A 575 -10.50 33.71 21.12
CA ILE A 575 -10.77 32.57 21.97
C ILE A 575 -9.49 31.77 22.17
N THR A 576 -9.14 31.50 23.42
CA THR A 576 -8.08 30.55 23.74
C THR A 576 -8.63 29.28 24.42
N LEU A 577 -7.91 28.18 24.25
CA LEU A 577 -8.22 26.89 24.85
C LEU A 577 -7.02 26.43 25.65
N SER A 578 -7.24 25.85 26.85
CA SER A 578 -6.14 25.19 27.53
C SER A 578 -5.65 24.01 26.65
N GLU A 579 -4.34 23.80 26.62
CA GLU A 579 -3.71 22.75 25.82
C GLU A 579 -4.29 21.36 26.15
N GLU A 580 -4.58 21.10 27.40
CA GLU A 580 -5.15 19.86 27.90
C GLU A 580 -6.59 19.61 27.35
N THR A 581 -7.45 20.62 27.41
CA THR A 581 -8.83 20.55 26.87
C THR A 581 -8.80 20.33 25.36
N ARG A 582 -7.88 20.96 24.67
CA ARG A 582 -7.73 20.86 23.25
C ARG A 582 -7.26 19.47 22.81
N ARG A 583 -6.20 18.94 23.42
CA ARG A 583 -5.71 17.58 23.12
C ARG A 583 -6.79 16.53 23.35
N MET A 584 -7.60 16.71 24.37
CA MET A 584 -8.76 15.84 24.63
C MET A 584 -9.79 15.92 23.51
N ARG A 585 -10.13 17.13 23.02
CA ARG A 585 -11.05 17.31 21.88
C ARG A 585 -10.53 16.66 20.60
N ASP A 586 -9.26 16.87 20.28
CA ASP A 586 -8.62 16.30 19.08
C ASP A 586 -8.58 14.78 19.14
N MET A 587 -8.30 14.20 20.31
CA MET A 587 -8.33 12.78 20.54
C MET A 587 -9.76 12.20 20.35
N MET A 588 -10.80 12.88 20.85
CA MET A 588 -12.20 12.45 20.67
C MET A 588 -12.65 12.49 19.20
N LYS A 589 -12.23 13.52 18.45
CA LYS A 589 -12.47 13.60 17.00
C LYS A 589 -11.83 12.42 16.26
N MET A 590 -10.61 12.04 16.64
CA MET A 590 -9.87 10.94 16.02
C MET A 590 -10.54 9.58 16.23
N TYR A 591 -11.16 9.36 17.40
CA TYR A 591 -11.87 8.11 17.70
C TYR A 591 -13.32 8.07 17.18
N ASN A 592 -13.74 9.08 16.41
CA ASN A 592 -15.11 9.18 15.86
C ASN A 592 -16.19 8.94 16.93
N MET A 593 -15.88 9.26 18.18
CA MET A 593 -16.85 9.28 19.27
C MET A 593 -17.76 10.47 19.02
N GLY A 594 -18.88 10.24 18.35
CA GLY A 594 -19.88 11.24 17.94
C GLY A 594 -20.55 11.97 19.11
N MET A 595 -19.78 12.31 20.13
CA MET A 595 -20.19 13.22 21.19
C MET A 595 -20.08 14.64 20.66
N ASP A 596 -21.24 15.27 20.51
CA ASP A 596 -21.37 16.66 20.13
C ASP A 596 -20.47 17.53 21.01
N ALA A 597 -19.62 18.37 20.40
CA ALA A 597 -18.76 19.30 21.11
C ALA A 597 -19.55 20.22 22.09
N SER A 598 -20.86 20.34 21.88
CA SER A 598 -21.80 21.01 22.78
C SER A 598 -21.98 20.33 24.14
N MET A 599 -21.69 19.02 24.27
CA MET A 599 -21.81 18.30 25.56
C MET A 599 -20.76 18.73 26.59
N PHE A 600 -19.63 19.31 26.14
CA PHE A 600 -18.61 19.87 27.04
C PHE A 600 -18.82 21.36 27.33
N GLY A 601 -19.95 21.92 26.93
CA GLY A 601 -20.51 23.22 27.32
C GLY A 601 -19.45 24.26 27.67
N GLY A 602 -18.70 24.79 26.68
CA GLY A 602 -17.80 25.91 26.90
C GLY A 602 -16.65 25.71 27.93
N SER A 603 -16.58 24.55 28.60
CA SER A 603 -15.58 24.31 29.65
C SER A 603 -14.17 24.29 29.04
N GLY A 604 -13.35 25.26 29.43
CA GLY A 604 -11.98 25.43 28.99
C GLY A 604 -11.75 26.44 27.86
N GLN A 605 -12.81 27.05 27.32
CA GLN A 605 -12.66 28.25 26.44
C GLN A 605 -12.58 29.53 27.27
N VAL A 606 -11.62 30.35 26.93
CA VAL A 606 -11.44 31.67 27.57
C VAL A 606 -11.56 32.71 26.47
N LEU A 607 -12.48 33.67 26.67
CA LEU A 607 -12.56 34.87 25.83
C LEU A 607 -11.50 35.84 26.28
N VAL A 608 -10.50 36.09 25.47
CA VAL A 608 -9.49 37.10 25.72
C VAL A 608 -9.92 38.41 25.05
N LEU A 609 -10.02 39.48 25.83
CA LEU A 609 -10.36 40.83 25.39
C LEU A 609 -9.12 41.70 25.43
N ASN A 610 -8.86 42.46 24.37
CA ASN A 610 -7.70 43.37 24.31
C ASN A 610 -8.03 44.75 24.88
N ALA A 611 -7.47 45.06 26.03
CA ALA A 611 -7.68 46.34 26.68
C ALA A 611 -7.21 47.57 25.84
N ASN A 612 -6.31 47.36 24.85
CA ASN A 612 -5.84 48.41 23.95
C ASN A 612 -6.80 48.67 22.78
N ASN A 613 -7.82 47.81 22.57
CA ASN A 613 -8.76 47.93 21.46
C ASN A 613 -9.90 48.92 21.79
N LYS A 614 -10.19 49.82 20.86
CA LYS A 614 -11.22 50.83 21.01
C LYS A 614 -12.63 50.34 21.31
N LEU A 615 -13.01 49.18 20.72
CA LEU A 615 -14.34 48.58 20.96
C LEU A 615 -14.43 48.01 22.38
N VAL A 616 -13.36 47.41 22.88
CA VAL A 616 -13.31 46.91 24.27
C VAL A 616 -13.34 48.04 25.26
N GLN A 617 -12.60 49.13 24.99
CA GLN A 617 -12.64 50.36 25.80
C GLN A 617 -14.05 50.97 25.81
N TYR A 618 -14.73 51.03 24.66
CA TYR A 618 -16.10 51.53 24.60
C TYR A 618 -17.04 50.68 25.47
N VAL A 619 -16.96 49.35 25.44
CA VAL A 619 -17.77 48.45 26.29
C VAL A 619 -17.50 48.75 27.78
N LEU A 620 -16.22 48.99 28.15
CA LEU A 620 -15.80 49.27 29.51
C LEU A 620 -16.38 50.63 30.05
N GLU A 621 -16.44 51.64 29.15
CA GLU A 621 -16.98 52.96 29.49
C GLU A 621 -18.50 53.03 29.48
N HIS A 622 -19.18 52.10 28.76
CA HIS A 622 -20.63 52.14 28.55
C HIS A 622 -21.28 50.79 28.90
N THR A 623 -21.02 50.26 30.10
CA THR A 623 -21.48 48.91 30.53
C THR A 623 -22.99 48.74 30.44
N ASP A 624 -23.80 49.76 30.68
CA ASP A 624 -25.28 49.76 30.59
C ASP A 624 -25.79 50.47 29.32
N GLY A 625 -24.93 50.72 28.32
CA GLY A 625 -25.32 51.37 27.07
C GLY A 625 -26.29 50.50 26.24
N GLU A 626 -27.20 51.15 25.49
CA GLU A 626 -28.21 50.45 24.67
C GLU A 626 -27.56 49.52 23.60
N ASN A 627 -26.41 49.89 23.07
CA ASN A 627 -25.69 49.11 22.05
C ASN A 627 -24.64 48.15 22.64
N THR A 628 -24.35 48.21 23.93
CA THR A 628 -23.33 47.38 24.56
C THR A 628 -23.57 45.87 24.42
N PRO A 629 -24.79 45.34 24.60
CA PRO A 629 -25.03 43.94 24.38
C PRO A 629 -24.72 43.46 22.94
N LYS A 630 -25.07 44.28 21.93
CA LYS A 630 -24.82 43.98 20.51
C LYS A 630 -23.34 43.94 20.20
N ILE A 631 -22.56 44.88 20.78
CA ILE A 631 -21.09 44.93 20.62
C ILE A 631 -20.46 43.75 21.32
N CYS A 632 -20.87 43.36 22.51
CA CYS A 632 -20.36 42.20 23.22
C CYS A 632 -20.63 40.90 22.44
N GLU A 633 -21.86 40.72 21.92
CA GLU A 633 -22.19 39.58 21.07
C GLU A 633 -21.37 39.59 19.78
N GLN A 634 -21.14 40.76 19.17
CA GLN A 634 -20.33 40.88 17.95
C GLN A 634 -18.88 40.53 18.20
N LEU A 635 -18.27 41.03 19.25
CA LEU A 635 -16.90 40.72 19.64
C LEU A 635 -16.71 39.23 19.96
N TYR A 636 -17.69 38.63 20.64
CA TYR A 636 -17.66 37.22 20.94
C TYR A 636 -17.78 36.35 19.66
N ASP A 637 -18.67 36.70 18.76
CA ASP A 637 -18.85 35.94 17.51
C ASP A 637 -17.66 36.11 16.56
N LEU A 638 -17.04 37.30 16.52
CA LEU A 638 -15.78 37.52 15.80
C LEU A 638 -14.65 36.68 16.38
N ALA A 639 -14.53 36.60 17.70
CA ALA A 639 -13.55 35.76 18.37
C ALA A 639 -13.81 34.25 18.08
N GLN A 640 -15.05 33.83 18.06
CA GLN A 640 -15.43 32.47 17.69
C GLN A 640 -15.07 32.14 16.21
N LEU A 641 -15.39 33.06 15.29
CA LEU A 641 -15.09 32.91 13.85
C LEU A 641 -13.58 32.81 13.57
N SER A 642 -12.75 33.47 14.36
CA SER A 642 -11.29 33.40 14.27
C SER A 642 -10.72 32.06 14.81
N HIS A 643 -11.54 31.30 15.55
CA HIS A 643 -11.17 30.02 16.14
C HIS A 643 -11.83 28.84 15.45
N GLY A 644 -12.96 29.04 14.76
CA GLY A 644 -13.71 28.02 14.06
C GLY A 644 -15.04 28.53 13.48
N SER A 645 -15.86 27.64 12.99
CA SER A 645 -17.17 28.00 12.42
C SER A 645 -18.22 28.26 13.52
N LEU A 646 -19.10 29.22 13.29
CA LEU A 646 -20.31 29.42 14.10
C LEU A 646 -21.35 28.35 13.77
N THR A 647 -22.22 28.03 14.74
CA THR A 647 -23.43 27.23 14.46
C THR A 647 -24.34 27.96 13.46
N PRO A 648 -25.15 27.25 12.65
CA PRO A 648 -26.05 27.89 11.67
C PRO A 648 -26.95 28.98 12.27
N GLU A 649 -27.51 28.75 13.47
CA GLU A 649 -28.37 29.70 14.18
C GLU A 649 -27.58 30.95 14.59
N ARG A 650 -26.36 30.74 15.07
CA ARG A 650 -25.48 31.83 15.51
C ARG A 650 -24.92 32.63 14.33
N MET A 651 -24.60 31.97 13.22
CA MET A 651 -24.21 32.62 11.98
C MET A 651 -25.32 33.53 11.44
N THR A 652 -26.57 33.08 11.47
CA THR A 652 -27.74 33.88 11.04
C THR A 652 -27.88 35.17 11.89
N LYS A 653 -27.76 35.05 13.22
CA LYS A 653 -27.77 36.20 14.13
C LYS A 653 -26.60 37.13 13.89
N PHE A 654 -25.39 36.60 13.69
CA PHE A 654 -24.21 37.37 13.41
C PHE A 654 -24.35 38.23 12.13
N ILE A 655 -24.87 37.63 11.04
CA ILE A 655 -25.12 38.33 9.77
C ILE A 655 -26.16 39.45 9.95
N ALA A 656 -27.26 39.15 10.63
CA ALA A 656 -28.33 40.16 10.89
C ALA A 656 -27.78 41.34 11.69
N ARG A 657 -27.06 41.08 12.78
CA ARG A 657 -26.41 42.09 13.62
C ARG A 657 -25.32 42.89 12.90
N SER A 658 -24.51 42.24 12.08
CA SER A 658 -23.52 42.92 11.27
C SER A 658 -24.15 43.90 10.28
N ASN A 659 -25.26 43.54 9.63
CA ASN A 659 -26.02 44.43 8.74
C ASN A 659 -26.63 45.63 9.53
N GLU A 660 -27.11 45.40 10.74
CA GLU A 660 -27.64 46.44 11.59
C GLU A 660 -26.55 47.46 11.99
N ILE A 661 -25.38 46.95 12.41
CA ILE A 661 -24.20 47.80 12.76
C ILE A 661 -23.77 48.64 11.58
N MET A 662 -23.63 48.02 10.38
CA MET A 662 -23.32 48.76 9.15
C MET A 662 -24.39 49.83 8.81
N GLY A 663 -25.68 49.48 9.03
CA GLY A 663 -26.78 50.43 8.83
C GLY A 663 -26.70 51.68 9.74
N MET A 664 -26.22 51.50 10.99
CA MET A 664 -26.01 52.62 11.92
C MET A 664 -24.92 53.58 11.46
N MET A 665 -23.95 53.12 10.66
CA MET A 665 -22.89 53.98 10.13
C MET A 665 -23.34 54.83 8.92
N LEU A 666 -24.52 54.55 8.37
CA LEU A 666 -25.08 55.30 7.24
C LEU A 666 -26.02 56.43 7.68
N ASN A 667 -26.38 56.46 8.96
CA ASN A 667 -27.19 57.50 9.60
C ASN A 667 -26.27 58.43 10.42
#